data_807a9ddc474f78795d47f3dd20bb1aa0
#
_entry.id   807a9ddc474f78795d47f3dd20bb1aa0
#
_cell.length_a   1.000
_cell.length_b   1.000
_cell.length_c   1.000
_cell.angle_alpha   90.00
_cell.angle_beta   90.00
_cell.angle_gamma   90.00
#
_symmetry.space_group_name_H-M   'P 1'
#
loop_
_entity.id
_entity.type
_entity.pdbx_description
1 polymer ?
#
loop_
_entity_poly.entity_id
_entity_poly.type
_entity_poly.pdbx_seq_one_letter_code
_entity_poly.pdbx_strand_id
1 'polypeptide(L)'
;MSYNKKVVLRNNIEAIRTVLLLEAEKRIPSKEEREILGRYNGFGGLKCVLNPASTLADRSRWAKSELELFPMVQELQQVIKEGAANPVQAKLLMDSIKSSVLTSFYTDTRVTDTIASSFADNGIRFETFLDPSVGMGSFINSFGKNAEERFCFEKDLLTGMIMKALNSTGKVFLHNRGFEEISPELMNHFDCISSNIPFGNYVVYDRAYSKSKEDAKVLSTRAIHNYFFVKGLDTLREGGILAFITSQGLLDSPSNKPIREYLMNNSSLISAIRLPENLFTENAGTEVGSDLIVLQKNTGKGIVSEQEHLFIETVDVPDPDNPDKVLFTHNAMFATESMENCVATSRKLSTNPYGKKCMVYNHEGGIEGICSDLKLKLDRDISNELSKGLFYGDDDYVEKLQGEMEAKQAFTYMPKEIADKIPALYETDDGLIGDKVAYIRYFMPFGAYTSYVLEADKKTGDLFTLTTMGYGWELGYASLHEIEEVEVRGVRIERDIHFEPAKLHEIQELKEYVGNRYTSEVVDDVAEEIKEPVQLSVKAIGDALRAYESMAKVDKNTEAILQEAAKHGYITILSGSQAHWLDEGLERACRELEGMSLQEWRKENMDPSVYAYMYKKEIEEEERQKSAEIEKAPEGVPVLTLFDLYESARTDIESPREMDGQTVYFDDEHHPISVMVEDEDYNLPDKAIQAWAEEVERFNQEIKASTPKVTPAPSEKKRTGKQQTGKQKAGQTKGNNRSGRTKKVQT
;
A
#
# COMPACT_ATOMS: atom_id res chain seq x y z
N MET A 1 -24.57 -11.99 18.01
CA MET A 1 -24.95 -10.73 18.70
C MET A 1 -25.21 -9.68 17.62
N SER A 2 -26.23 -8.83 17.72
CA SER A 2 -26.46 -7.79 16.72
C SER A 2 -25.34 -6.74 16.75
N TYR A 3 -24.94 -6.24 15.60
CA TYR A 3 -23.94 -5.17 15.42
C TYR A 3 -24.28 -3.92 16.25
N ASN A 4 -23.41 -3.53 17.16
CA ASN A 4 -23.61 -2.39 18.04
C ASN A 4 -22.58 -1.29 17.79
N LYS A 5 -22.97 -0.21 17.10
CA LYS A 5 -22.11 0.92 16.74
C LYS A 5 -21.34 1.54 17.91
N LYS A 6 -21.93 1.64 19.09
CA LYS A 6 -21.25 2.20 20.28
C LYS A 6 -20.13 1.30 20.76
N VAL A 7 -20.38 -0.01 20.84
CA VAL A 7 -19.37 -0.98 21.29
C VAL A 7 -18.21 -1.01 20.30
N VAL A 8 -18.52 -1.10 19.00
CA VAL A 8 -17.48 -1.11 17.95
C VAL A 8 -16.65 0.17 17.99
N LEU A 9 -17.29 1.35 18.05
CA LEU A 9 -16.57 2.62 18.11
C LEU A 9 -15.69 2.74 19.37
N ARG A 10 -16.17 2.26 20.53
CA ARG A 10 -15.38 2.25 21.77
C ARG A 10 -14.15 1.33 21.62
N ASN A 11 -14.34 0.12 21.14
CA ASN A 11 -13.25 -0.83 20.91
C ASN A 11 -12.20 -0.26 19.94
N ASN A 12 -12.64 0.40 18.87
CA ASN A 12 -11.73 1.02 17.91
C ASN A 12 -10.92 2.16 18.53
N ILE A 13 -11.54 3.02 19.34
CA ILE A 13 -10.85 4.12 20.03
C ILE A 13 -9.78 3.57 20.97
N GLU A 14 -10.09 2.54 21.77
CA GLU A 14 -9.13 1.94 22.71
C GLU A 14 -7.98 1.24 21.94
N ALA A 15 -8.27 0.52 20.87
CA ALA A 15 -7.25 -0.12 20.04
C ALA A 15 -6.31 0.92 19.40
N ILE A 16 -6.86 2.03 18.87
CA ILE A 16 -6.08 3.12 18.28
C ILE A 16 -5.20 3.79 19.32
N ARG A 17 -5.76 4.10 20.49
CA ARG A 17 -5.00 4.64 21.63
C ARG A 17 -3.83 3.74 21.99
N THR A 18 -4.09 2.44 22.11
CA THR A 18 -3.09 1.42 22.45
C THR A 18 -1.99 1.34 21.40
N VAL A 19 -2.34 1.24 20.11
CA VAL A 19 -1.31 1.10 19.06
C VAL A 19 -0.45 2.36 18.92
N LEU A 20 -1.02 3.55 19.09
CA LEU A 20 -0.26 4.80 19.05
C LEU A 20 0.70 4.91 20.25
N LEU A 21 0.29 4.44 21.44
CA LEU A 21 1.16 4.35 22.62
C LEU A 21 2.34 3.37 22.35
N LEU A 22 2.05 2.18 21.82
CA LEU A 22 3.07 1.18 21.50
C LEU A 22 4.09 1.69 20.47
N GLU A 23 3.62 2.42 19.46
CA GLU A 23 4.51 3.06 18.46
C GLU A 23 5.39 4.14 19.10
N ALA A 24 4.83 4.98 20.00
CA ALA A 24 5.58 6.01 20.71
C ALA A 24 6.65 5.42 21.65
N GLU A 25 6.32 4.34 22.35
CA GLU A 25 7.20 3.64 23.28
C GLU A 25 8.12 2.62 22.59
N LYS A 26 7.92 2.35 21.29
CA LYS A 26 8.69 1.37 20.48
C LYS A 26 8.80 0.00 21.15
N ARG A 27 7.71 -0.53 21.65
CA ARG A 27 7.63 -1.81 22.34
C ARG A 27 6.55 -2.73 21.78
N ILE A 28 6.65 -4.01 22.07
CA ILE A 28 5.62 -5.00 21.77
C ILE A 28 4.47 -4.90 22.79
N PRO A 29 3.23 -5.28 22.40
CA PRO A 29 2.07 -5.26 23.29
C PRO A 29 2.14 -6.34 24.37
N SER A 30 1.63 -6.00 25.58
CA SER A 30 1.31 -6.97 26.63
C SER A 30 0.15 -7.89 26.21
N LYS A 31 -0.15 -8.90 27.04
CA LYS A 31 -1.28 -9.79 26.78
C LYS A 31 -2.61 -9.02 26.79
N GLU A 32 -2.80 -8.13 27.75
CA GLU A 32 -4.00 -7.30 27.88
C GLU A 32 -4.15 -6.32 26.73
N GLU A 33 -3.03 -5.74 26.27
CA GLU A 33 -3.01 -4.85 25.12
C GLU A 33 -3.33 -5.60 23.82
N ARG A 34 -2.87 -6.85 23.67
CA ARG A 34 -3.27 -7.70 22.54
C ARG A 34 -4.77 -7.98 22.51
N GLU A 35 -5.39 -8.18 23.69
CA GLU A 35 -6.84 -8.35 23.80
C GLU A 35 -7.59 -7.08 23.39
N ILE A 36 -7.07 -5.89 23.75
CA ILE A 36 -7.63 -4.61 23.33
C ILE A 36 -7.49 -4.44 21.81
N LEU A 37 -6.29 -4.64 21.28
CA LEU A 37 -6.02 -4.54 19.84
C LEU A 37 -6.87 -5.53 19.02
N GLY A 38 -7.05 -6.75 19.53
CA GLY A 38 -7.86 -7.79 18.88
C GLY A 38 -9.37 -7.48 18.79
N ARG A 39 -9.85 -6.45 19.52
CA ARG A 39 -11.25 -5.98 19.44
C ARG A 39 -11.46 -4.91 18.37
N TYR A 40 -10.42 -4.44 17.72
CA TYR A 40 -10.53 -3.51 16.61
C TYR A 40 -11.32 -4.15 15.46
N ASN A 41 -12.28 -3.42 14.93
CA ASN A 41 -13.14 -3.93 13.84
C ASN A 41 -13.24 -2.96 12.66
N GLY A 42 -12.33 -1.99 12.56
CA GLY A 42 -12.38 -0.97 11.52
C GLY A 42 -13.63 -0.07 11.61
N PHE A 43 -13.82 0.76 10.62
CA PHE A 43 -14.92 1.72 10.62
C PHE A 43 -16.02 1.39 9.60
N GLY A 44 -16.03 0.21 9.03
CA GLY A 44 -17.11 -0.25 8.14
C GLY A 44 -18.48 -0.07 8.81
N GLY A 45 -19.42 0.58 8.12
CA GLY A 45 -20.73 0.87 8.67
C GLY A 45 -20.80 2.02 9.71
N LEU A 46 -19.66 2.61 10.13
CA LEU A 46 -19.61 3.73 11.08
C LEU A 46 -19.48 5.08 10.38
N LYS A 47 -20.37 5.40 9.42
CA LYS A 47 -20.34 6.65 8.66
C LYS A 47 -20.31 7.91 9.52
N CYS A 48 -20.78 7.85 10.79
CA CYS A 48 -20.77 8.97 11.72
C CYS A 48 -19.35 9.53 12.01
N VAL A 49 -18.28 8.75 11.80
CA VAL A 49 -16.89 9.24 12.01
C VAL A 49 -16.44 10.24 10.94
N LEU A 50 -17.15 10.32 9.80
CA LEU A 50 -16.94 11.31 8.75
C LEU A 50 -17.53 12.68 9.11
N ASN A 51 -18.47 12.74 10.07
CA ASN A 51 -19.12 13.97 10.45
C ASN A 51 -18.18 14.87 11.27
N PRO A 52 -18.23 16.20 11.09
CA PRO A 52 -17.46 17.13 11.91
C PRO A 52 -17.75 16.94 13.40
N ALA A 53 -16.71 16.83 14.22
CA ALA A 53 -16.83 16.68 15.69
C ALA A 53 -15.72 17.44 16.45
N SER A 54 -15.09 18.43 15.81
CA SER A 54 -13.98 19.18 16.42
C SER A 54 -14.45 20.14 17.50
N THR A 55 -15.68 20.64 17.42
CA THR A 55 -16.27 21.60 18.34
C THR A 55 -17.69 21.19 18.75
N LEU A 56 -18.17 21.70 19.90
CA LEU A 56 -19.56 21.47 20.34
C LEU A 56 -20.60 22.05 19.36
N ALA A 57 -20.23 23.04 18.56
CA ALA A 57 -21.10 23.62 17.53
C ALA A 57 -21.41 22.61 16.41
N ASP A 58 -20.49 21.72 16.10
CA ASP A 58 -20.66 20.69 15.06
C ASP A 58 -21.80 19.71 15.38
N ARG A 59 -22.15 19.59 16.67
CA ARG A 59 -23.26 18.71 17.12
C ARG A 59 -24.59 19.05 16.43
N SER A 60 -24.78 20.29 15.99
CA SER A 60 -26.00 20.72 15.30
C SER A 60 -26.13 20.11 13.88
N ARG A 61 -25.03 19.63 13.29
CA ARG A 61 -24.98 19.01 11.98
C ARG A 61 -25.23 17.50 12.00
N TRP A 62 -25.33 16.91 13.21
CA TRP A 62 -25.49 15.47 13.35
C TRP A 62 -26.94 15.04 13.30
N ALA A 63 -27.20 13.87 12.68
CA ALA A 63 -28.49 13.24 12.71
C ALA A 63 -28.89 12.88 14.15
N LYS A 64 -30.15 13.06 14.50
CA LYS A 64 -30.65 12.81 15.87
C LYS A 64 -30.37 11.38 16.36
N SER A 65 -30.42 10.41 15.45
CA SER A 65 -30.15 9.00 15.72
C SER A 65 -28.68 8.68 16.03
N GLU A 66 -27.75 9.58 15.72
CA GLU A 66 -26.31 9.41 15.91
C GLU A 66 -25.71 10.36 16.94
N LEU A 67 -26.52 11.31 17.49
CA LEU A 67 -26.08 12.30 18.46
C LEU A 67 -25.38 11.73 19.72
N GLU A 68 -25.71 10.49 20.08
CA GLU A 68 -25.08 9.81 21.20
C GLU A 68 -23.65 9.35 20.91
N LEU A 69 -23.27 9.24 19.63
CA LEU A 69 -21.91 8.89 19.19
C LEU A 69 -21.00 10.11 19.07
N PHE A 70 -21.56 11.33 19.04
CA PHE A 70 -20.82 12.57 18.90
C PHE A 70 -19.63 12.71 19.89
N PRO A 71 -19.81 12.49 21.23
CA PRO A 71 -18.69 12.60 22.16
C PRO A 71 -17.58 11.59 21.88
N MET A 72 -17.95 10.41 21.39
CA MET A 72 -16.99 9.35 21.07
C MET A 72 -16.18 9.68 19.81
N VAL A 73 -16.81 10.26 18.78
CA VAL A 73 -16.08 10.71 17.59
C VAL A 73 -15.18 11.89 17.92
N GLN A 74 -15.61 12.79 18.79
CA GLN A 74 -14.75 13.86 19.32
C GLN A 74 -13.53 13.28 20.06
N GLU A 75 -13.74 12.28 20.92
CA GLU A 75 -12.66 11.55 21.60
C GLU A 75 -11.71 10.88 20.60
N LEU A 76 -12.23 10.23 19.55
CA LEU A 76 -11.44 9.62 18.49
C LEU A 76 -10.50 10.63 17.82
N GLN A 77 -11.03 11.80 17.45
CA GLN A 77 -10.22 12.88 16.85
C GLN A 77 -9.15 13.39 17.82
N GLN A 78 -9.47 13.47 19.11
CA GLN A 78 -8.49 13.86 20.13
C GLN A 78 -7.39 12.82 20.31
N VAL A 79 -7.74 11.53 20.37
CA VAL A 79 -6.77 10.41 20.48
C VAL A 79 -5.80 10.44 19.30
N ILE A 80 -6.29 10.65 18.07
CA ILE A 80 -5.43 10.77 16.89
C ILE A 80 -4.50 11.98 17.00
N LYS A 81 -5.05 13.14 17.40
CA LYS A 81 -4.26 14.37 17.51
C LYS A 81 -3.19 14.31 18.59
N GLU A 82 -3.47 13.66 19.71
CA GLU A 82 -2.54 13.51 20.84
C GLU A 82 -1.50 12.41 20.61
N GLY A 83 -1.92 11.30 19.98
CA GLY A 83 -1.06 10.15 19.77
C GLY A 83 -0.18 10.22 18.52
N ALA A 84 -0.48 11.11 17.57
CA ALA A 84 0.34 11.29 16.38
C ALA A 84 1.64 12.04 16.71
N ALA A 85 2.75 11.60 16.12
CA ALA A 85 4.06 12.22 16.32
C ALA A 85 4.15 13.64 15.74
N ASN A 86 3.33 13.97 14.74
CA ASN A 86 3.28 15.29 14.10
C ASN A 86 1.94 15.48 13.36
N PRO A 87 1.61 16.70 12.91
CA PRO A 87 0.35 16.99 12.20
C PRO A 87 0.16 16.19 10.90
N VAL A 88 1.24 15.88 10.17
CA VAL A 88 1.17 15.09 8.94
C VAL A 88 0.71 13.67 9.26
N GLN A 89 1.29 13.04 10.27
CA GLN A 89 0.86 11.72 10.71
C GLN A 89 -0.60 11.75 11.21
N ALA A 90 -1.01 12.78 11.94
CA ALA A 90 -2.40 12.92 12.36
C ALA A 90 -3.37 12.97 11.17
N LYS A 91 -3.01 13.69 10.09
CA LYS A 91 -3.79 13.72 8.85
C LYS A 91 -3.87 12.32 8.22
N LEU A 92 -2.73 11.64 8.05
CA LEU A 92 -2.69 10.28 7.50
C LEU A 92 -3.54 9.28 8.27
N LEU A 93 -3.52 9.34 9.61
CA LEU A 93 -4.36 8.51 10.48
C LEU A 93 -5.85 8.84 10.34
N MET A 94 -6.21 10.11 10.19
CA MET A 94 -7.60 10.50 9.91
C MET A 94 -8.07 10.05 8.53
N ASP A 95 -7.21 10.13 7.52
CA ASP A 95 -7.52 9.65 6.16
C ASP A 95 -7.64 8.12 6.12
N SER A 96 -6.83 7.39 6.91
CA SER A 96 -7.00 5.96 7.15
C SER A 96 -8.40 5.64 7.71
N ILE A 97 -8.88 6.38 8.72
CA ILE A 97 -10.24 6.21 9.27
C ILE A 97 -11.31 6.43 8.19
N LYS A 98 -11.18 7.47 7.37
CA LYS A 98 -12.14 7.77 6.28
C LYS A 98 -12.19 6.64 5.26
N SER A 99 -11.02 6.18 4.82
CA SER A 99 -10.90 5.04 3.90
C SER A 99 -11.54 3.78 4.47
N SER A 100 -11.26 3.48 5.74
CA SER A 100 -11.77 2.33 6.47
C SER A 100 -13.30 2.26 6.52
N VAL A 101 -14.02 3.39 6.50
CA VAL A 101 -15.49 3.41 6.45
C VAL A 101 -16.05 2.69 5.21
N LEU A 102 -15.31 2.73 4.11
CA LEU A 102 -15.73 2.15 2.83
C LEU A 102 -15.16 0.74 2.59
N THR A 103 -14.08 0.37 3.26
CA THR A 103 -13.31 -0.83 2.93
C THR A 103 -13.26 -1.87 4.05
N SER A 104 -13.50 -1.50 5.31
CA SER A 104 -13.35 -2.43 6.44
C SER A 104 -14.61 -3.26 6.69
N PHE A 105 -14.77 -4.30 5.90
CA PHE A 105 -15.82 -5.32 6.06
C PHE A 105 -15.14 -6.68 6.28
N TYR A 106 -14.76 -6.95 7.54
CA TYR A 106 -13.99 -8.15 7.87
C TYR A 106 -14.86 -9.40 7.88
N THR A 107 -14.30 -10.49 7.36
CA THR A 107 -14.94 -11.79 7.31
C THR A 107 -14.94 -12.46 8.68
N ASP A 108 -16.05 -13.08 9.04
CA ASP A 108 -16.14 -13.87 10.26
C ASP A 108 -15.15 -15.04 10.23
N THR A 109 -14.44 -15.27 11.33
CA THR A 109 -13.41 -16.32 11.41
C THR A 109 -14.00 -17.72 11.19
N ARG A 110 -15.26 -17.95 11.51
CA ARG A 110 -15.95 -19.22 11.23
C ARG A 110 -15.99 -19.53 9.73
N VAL A 111 -16.18 -18.49 8.90
CA VAL A 111 -16.18 -18.65 7.44
C VAL A 111 -14.77 -18.95 6.92
N THR A 112 -13.77 -18.20 7.40
CA THR A 112 -12.38 -18.43 6.97
C THR A 112 -11.84 -19.76 7.48
N ASP A 113 -12.20 -20.18 8.69
CA ASP A 113 -11.89 -21.52 9.22
C ASP A 113 -12.58 -22.63 8.39
N THR A 114 -13.81 -22.40 7.93
CA THR A 114 -14.52 -23.33 7.06
C THR A 114 -13.77 -23.52 5.74
N ILE A 115 -13.34 -22.41 5.09
CA ILE A 115 -12.60 -22.47 3.84
C ILE A 115 -11.24 -23.19 4.07
N ALA A 116 -10.48 -22.80 5.09
CA ALA A 116 -9.19 -23.39 5.39
C ALA A 116 -9.31 -24.90 5.72
N SER A 117 -10.35 -25.29 6.49
CA SER A 117 -10.56 -26.69 6.83
C SER A 117 -10.93 -27.54 5.62
N SER A 118 -11.67 -26.99 4.66
CA SER A 118 -12.00 -27.72 3.43
C SER A 118 -10.75 -28.11 2.64
N PHE A 119 -9.75 -27.22 2.54
CA PHE A 119 -8.46 -27.59 1.94
C PHE A 119 -7.72 -28.65 2.76
N ALA A 120 -7.62 -28.45 4.08
CA ALA A 120 -6.92 -29.36 4.96
C ALA A 120 -7.52 -30.78 4.98
N ASP A 121 -8.86 -30.87 5.02
CA ASP A 121 -9.61 -32.14 5.03
C ASP A 121 -9.48 -32.88 3.68
N ASN A 122 -9.30 -32.14 2.58
CA ASN A 122 -8.98 -32.69 1.27
C ASN A 122 -7.48 -33.01 1.09
N GLY A 123 -6.68 -32.89 2.13
CA GLY A 123 -5.26 -33.28 2.13
C GLY A 123 -4.32 -32.20 1.52
N ILE A 124 -4.77 -30.98 1.34
CA ILE A 124 -3.94 -29.89 0.81
C ILE A 124 -3.17 -29.21 1.96
N ARG A 125 -1.88 -29.08 1.79
CA ARG A 125 -0.95 -28.39 2.69
C ARG A 125 -0.25 -27.27 1.91
N PHE A 126 -0.10 -26.11 2.54
CA PHE A 126 0.56 -24.96 1.96
C PHE A 126 1.87 -24.72 2.73
N GLU A 127 2.95 -24.45 2.05
CA GLU A 127 4.18 -23.92 2.65
C GLU A 127 4.12 -22.41 2.70
N THR A 128 3.74 -21.78 1.59
CA THR A 128 3.66 -20.32 1.42
C THR A 128 2.21 -19.86 1.23
N PHE A 129 1.79 -18.94 2.06
CA PHE A 129 0.44 -18.37 2.02
C PHE A 129 0.48 -16.85 1.90
N LEU A 130 -0.37 -16.28 1.02
CA LEU A 130 -0.54 -14.83 0.87
C LEU A 130 -1.98 -14.40 1.15
N ASP A 131 -2.14 -13.37 1.98
CA ASP A 131 -3.38 -12.58 2.07
C ASP A 131 -3.10 -11.14 1.56
N PRO A 132 -3.55 -10.80 0.34
CA PRO A 132 -3.24 -9.50 -0.26
C PRO A 132 -4.09 -8.32 0.29
N SER A 133 -5.04 -8.58 1.19
CA SER A 133 -5.86 -7.56 1.86
C SER A 133 -6.28 -8.05 3.25
N VAL A 134 -5.29 -8.15 4.13
CA VAL A 134 -5.38 -8.96 5.36
C VAL A 134 -6.40 -8.46 6.38
N GLY A 135 -6.71 -7.17 6.41
CA GLY A 135 -7.57 -6.59 7.42
C GLY A 135 -7.12 -6.93 8.83
N MET A 136 -7.98 -7.57 9.61
CA MET A 136 -7.67 -8.04 10.97
C MET A 136 -7.15 -9.48 11.03
N GLY A 137 -6.81 -10.07 9.88
CA GLY A 137 -6.08 -11.33 9.83
C GLY A 137 -6.94 -12.58 9.90
N SER A 138 -8.22 -12.53 9.56
CA SER A 138 -9.09 -13.73 9.62
C SER A 138 -8.53 -14.87 8.76
N PHE A 139 -8.16 -14.60 7.51
CA PHE A 139 -7.58 -15.62 6.61
C PHE A 139 -6.20 -16.08 7.07
N ILE A 140 -5.29 -15.17 7.41
CA ILE A 140 -3.96 -15.49 7.93
C ILE A 140 -4.02 -16.42 9.14
N ASN A 141 -4.96 -16.18 10.05
CA ASN A 141 -5.11 -16.97 11.26
C ASN A 141 -5.73 -18.36 10.98
N SER A 142 -6.69 -18.44 10.08
CA SER A 142 -7.36 -19.69 9.72
C SER A 142 -6.43 -20.62 8.92
N PHE A 143 -5.71 -20.09 7.95
CA PHE A 143 -4.73 -20.84 7.14
C PHE A 143 -3.40 -21.08 7.85
N GLY A 144 -3.11 -20.34 8.94
CA GLY A 144 -1.85 -20.42 9.66
C GLY A 144 -1.50 -21.78 10.27
N LYS A 145 -2.50 -22.66 10.43
CA LYS A 145 -2.28 -24.03 10.83
C LYS A 145 -1.74 -24.92 9.70
N ASN A 146 -1.90 -24.45 8.46
CA ASN A 146 -1.63 -25.20 7.23
C ASN A 146 -0.52 -24.56 6.38
N ALA A 147 0.07 -23.44 6.82
CA ALA A 147 1.12 -22.73 6.10
C ALA A 147 2.31 -22.47 7.03
N GLU A 148 3.52 -22.73 6.52
CA GLU A 148 4.77 -22.45 7.26
C GLU A 148 5.09 -20.96 7.21
N GLU A 149 4.92 -20.33 6.07
CA GLU A 149 5.19 -18.91 5.83
C GLU A 149 3.94 -18.17 5.39
N ARG A 150 3.69 -17.01 5.98
CA ARG A 150 2.48 -16.25 5.78
C ARG A 150 2.79 -14.81 5.49
N PHE A 151 2.48 -14.41 4.28
CA PHE A 151 2.64 -13.04 3.79
C PHE A 151 1.30 -12.31 3.80
N CYS A 152 1.32 -11.03 4.07
CA CYS A 152 0.11 -10.23 3.97
C CYS A 152 0.38 -8.77 3.65
N PHE A 153 -0.57 -8.17 2.95
CA PHE A 153 -0.59 -6.76 2.62
C PHE A 153 -1.80 -6.09 3.29
N GLU A 154 -1.60 -4.89 3.82
CA GLU A 154 -2.66 -4.04 4.32
C GLU A 154 -2.38 -2.59 3.94
N LYS A 155 -3.26 -2.02 3.12
CA LYS A 155 -3.11 -0.64 2.64
C LYS A 155 -3.55 0.39 3.67
N ASP A 156 -4.54 0.06 4.50
CA ASP A 156 -5.00 0.93 5.56
C ASP A 156 -3.95 1.06 6.66
N LEU A 157 -3.53 2.29 6.95
CA LEU A 157 -2.43 2.56 7.86
C LEU A 157 -2.72 2.05 9.28
N LEU A 158 -3.90 2.39 9.83
CA LEU A 158 -4.26 2.02 11.21
C LEU A 158 -4.45 0.51 11.37
N THR A 159 -5.16 -0.12 10.43
CA THR A 159 -5.35 -1.56 10.41
C THR A 159 -4.00 -2.28 10.34
N GLY A 160 -3.10 -1.82 9.46
CA GLY A 160 -1.75 -2.39 9.33
C GLY A 160 -0.91 -2.20 10.59
N MET A 161 -0.95 -1.04 11.25
CA MET A 161 -0.26 -0.82 12.53
C MET A 161 -0.77 -1.77 13.62
N ILE A 162 -2.08 -1.95 13.73
CA ILE A 162 -2.70 -2.87 14.72
C ILE A 162 -2.32 -4.32 14.41
N MET A 163 -2.43 -4.74 13.15
CA MET A 163 -2.02 -6.07 12.72
C MET A 163 -0.55 -6.36 12.99
N LYS A 164 0.34 -5.39 12.73
CA LYS A 164 1.76 -5.49 13.04
C LYS A 164 2.00 -5.68 14.54
N ALA A 165 1.29 -4.95 15.39
CA ALA A 165 1.39 -5.10 16.82
C ALA A 165 0.90 -6.48 17.30
N LEU A 166 -0.22 -6.98 16.76
CA LEU A 166 -0.78 -8.30 17.09
C LEU A 166 0.14 -9.44 16.68
N ASN A 167 0.86 -9.32 15.56
CA ASN A 167 1.74 -10.36 15.00
C ASN A 167 3.24 -10.11 15.23
N SER A 168 3.59 -9.33 16.25
CA SER A 168 4.98 -8.97 16.58
C SER A 168 5.89 -10.13 16.95
N THR A 169 5.37 -11.34 17.14
CA THR A 169 6.12 -12.54 17.57
C THR A 169 5.90 -13.75 16.66
N GLY A 170 5.23 -13.60 15.52
CA GLY A 170 4.82 -14.72 14.67
C GLY A 170 5.52 -14.75 13.31
N LYS A 171 5.43 -15.86 12.61
CA LYS A 171 5.89 -16.06 11.23
C LYS A 171 4.94 -15.41 10.20
N VAL A 172 4.56 -14.13 10.43
CA VAL A 172 3.67 -13.37 9.54
C VAL A 172 4.43 -12.16 9.01
N PHE A 173 4.65 -12.14 7.70
CA PHE A 173 5.31 -11.04 7.00
C PHE A 173 4.26 -10.01 6.57
N LEU A 174 4.06 -8.98 7.40
CA LEU A 174 3.09 -7.93 7.12
C LEU A 174 3.73 -6.75 6.40
N HIS A 175 3.25 -6.45 5.20
CA HIS A 175 3.53 -5.24 4.44
C HIS A 175 2.37 -4.25 4.59
N ASN A 176 2.59 -3.15 5.34
CA ASN A 176 1.57 -2.10 5.46
C ASN A 176 1.63 -1.16 4.25
N ARG A 177 1.24 -1.69 3.11
CA ARG A 177 1.18 -1.04 1.79
C ARG A 177 0.20 -1.79 0.89
N GLY A 178 -0.10 -1.23 -0.28
CA GLY A 178 -1.02 -1.87 -1.23
C GLY A 178 -0.42 -3.11 -1.89
N PHE A 179 -1.28 -4.04 -2.31
CA PHE A 179 -0.86 -5.26 -3.03
C PHE A 179 -0.16 -4.96 -4.36
N GLU A 180 -0.44 -3.80 -4.96
CA GLU A 180 0.26 -3.30 -6.16
C GLU A 180 1.76 -3.12 -5.96
N GLU A 181 2.21 -2.99 -4.72
CA GLU A 181 3.62 -2.81 -4.34
C GLU A 181 4.32 -4.12 -3.96
N ILE A 182 3.73 -5.27 -4.33
CA ILE A 182 4.38 -6.56 -4.10
C ILE A 182 5.69 -6.64 -4.90
N SER A 183 6.70 -7.17 -4.24
CA SER A 183 8.05 -7.32 -4.80
C SER A 183 8.07 -8.29 -5.99
N PRO A 184 8.86 -8.03 -7.04
CA PRO A 184 8.95 -8.92 -8.20
C PRO A 184 9.38 -10.35 -7.85
N GLU A 185 10.16 -10.53 -6.81
CA GLU A 185 10.65 -11.84 -6.34
C GLU A 185 9.53 -12.75 -5.84
N LEU A 186 8.41 -12.16 -5.41
CA LEU A 186 7.23 -12.88 -4.95
C LEU A 186 6.24 -13.21 -6.06
N MET A 187 6.63 -13.00 -7.32
CA MET A 187 5.85 -13.44 -8.47
C MET A 187 6.10 -14.94 -8.73
N ASN A 188 5.03 -15.69 -9.03
CA ASN A 188 5.06 -17.16 -9.18
C ASN A 188 5.58 -17.89 -7.93
N HIS A 189 5.28 -17.39 -6.74
CA HIS A 189 5.89 -17.84 -5.50
C HIS A 189 4.93 -18.65 -4.61
N PHE A 190 3.67 -18.20 -4.47
CA PHE A 190 2.78 -18.70 -3.42
C PHE A 190 2.05 -19.99 -3.79
N ASP A 191 1.95 -20.91 -2.81
CA ASP A 191 1.11 -22.10 -2.91
C ASP A 191 -0.36 -21.76 -2.85
N CYS A 192 -0.70 -20.84 -1.95
CA CYS A 192 -2.07 -20.42 -1.74
C CYS A 192 -2.19 -18.92 -1.51
N ILE A 193 -3.19 -18.34 -2.15
CA ILE A 193 -3.59 -16.95 -1.92
C ILE A 193 -5.07 -16.94 -1.55
N SER A 194 -5.41 -16.43 -0.37
CA SER A 194 -6.81 -16.33 0.05
C SER A 194 -7.07 -15.02 0.77
N SER A 195 -8.19 -14.38 0.44
CA SER A 195 -8.58 -13.09 1.01
C SER A 195 -10.05 -12.77 0.77
N ASN A 196 -10.61 -11.90 1.57
CA ASN A 196 -11.76 -11.09 1.20
C ASN A 196 -11.23 -9.79 0.56
N ILE A 197 -11.17 -9.77 -0.77
CA ILE A 197 -10.56 -8.68 -1.52
C ILE A 197 -11.44 -7.42 -1.52
N PRO A 198 -10.89 -6.21 -1.71
CA PRO A 198 -11.67 -4.98 -1.78
C PRO A 198 -12.70 -5.01 -2.91
N PHE A 199 -13.92 -4.52 -2.63
CA PHE A 199 -15.02 -4.45 -3.58
C PHE A 199 -15.09 -3.07 -4.23
N GLY A 200 -15.36 -3.02 -5.54
CA GLY A 200 -15.69 -1.77 -6.23
C GLY A 200 -14.92 -1.52 -7.52
N ASN A 201 -15.28 -0.44 -8.20
CA ASN A 201 -14.69 -0.01 -9.46
C ASN A 201 -13.61 1.06 -9.23
N TYR A 202 -12.74 0.82 -8.25
CA TYR A 202 -11.61 1.70 -7.98
C TYR A 202 -10.43 1.37 -8.90
N VAL A 203 -9.82 2.40 -9.47
CA VAL A 203 -8.61 2.27 -10.30
C VAL A 203 -7.42 1.94 -9.43
N VAL A 204 -6.58 1.00 -9.89
CA VAL A 204 -5.33 0.63 -9.23
C VAL A 204 -4.15 1.15 -10.04
N TYR A 205 -3.24 1.87 -9.38
CA TYR A 205 -2.04 2.39 -10.01
C TYR A 205 -0.90 1.36 -9.92
N ASP A 206 -0.83 0.49 -10.91
CA ASP A 206 0.31 -0.41 -11.13
C ASP A 206 0.89 -0.12 -12.52
N ARG A 207 2.10 0.46 -12.55
CA ARG A 207 2.75 0.86 -13.80
C ARG A 207 3.07 -0.34 -14.70
N ALA A 208 3.39 -1.49 -14.12
CA ALA A 208 3.70 -2.70 -14.89
C ALA A 208 2.44 -3.22 -15.61
N TYR A 209 1.30 -3.18 -14.91
CA TYR A 209 0.02 -3.64 -15.44
C TYR A 209 -0.58 -2.65 -16.44
N SER A 210 -0.59 -1.37 -16.12
CA SER A 210 -1.16 -0.33 -17.01
C SER A 210 -0.38 -0.15 -18.32
N LYS A 211 0.88 -0.59 -18.38
CA LYS A 211 1.72 -0.59 -19.58
C LYS A 211 1.96 -1.99 -20.16
N SER A 212 1.25 -2.99 -19.68
CA SER A 212 1.36 -4.36 -20.19
C SER A 212 0.90 -4.44 -21.64
N LYS A 213 1.49 -5.40 -22.39
CA LYS A 213 1.02 -5.79 -23.73
C LYS A 213 -0.19 -6.73 -23.69
N GLU A 214 -0.52 -7.24 -22.51
CA GLU A 214 -1.67 -8.11 -22.26
C GLU A 214 -2.87 -7.25 -21.88
N ASP A 215 -3.87 -7.15 -22.75
CA ASP A 215 -5.05 -6.32 -22.57
C ASP A 215 -5.78 -6.60 -21.24
N ALA A 216 -5.84 -7.86 -20.81
CA ALA A 216 -6.45 -8.24 -19.56
C ALA A 216 -5.75 -7.59 -18.34
N LYS A 217 -4.43 -7.47 -18.36
CA LYS A 217 -3.68 -6.79 -17.28
C LYS A 217 -3.99 -5.29 -17.26
N VAL A 218 -4.05 -4.66 -18.43
CA VAL A 218 -4.44 -3.24 -18.53
C VAL A 218 -5.88 -3.03 -18.07
N LEU A 219 -6.82 -3.86 -18.52
CA LEU A 219 -8.23 -3.78 -18.14
C LEU A 219 -8.44 -4.03 -16.65
N SER A 220 -7.66 -4.94 -16.05
CA SER A 220 -7.76 -5.27 -14.63
C SER A 220 -7.53 -4.05 -13.74
N THR A 221 -6.67 -3.11 -14.13
CA THR A 221 -6.37 -1.91 -13.32
C THR A 221 -7.56 -0.95 -13.15
N ARG A 222 -8.62 -1.10 -13.95
CA ARG A 222 -9.82 -0.24 -13.92
C ARG A 222 -10.79 -0.59 -12.78
N ALA A 223 -10.68 -1.79 -12.22
CA ALA A 223 -11.51 -2.22 -11.10
C ALA A 223 -10.68 -3.07 -10.13
N ILE A 224 -10.64 -2.66 -8.86
CA ILE A 224 -9.76 -3.27 -7.86
C ILE A 224 -9.96 -4.79 -7.72
N HIS A 225 -11.19 -5.28 -7.76
CA HIS A 225 -11.46 -6.72 -7.67
C HIS A 225 -10.91 -7.48 -8.88
N ASN A 226 -11.00 -6.93 -10.11
CA ASN A 226 -10.40 -7.52 -11.29
C ASN A 226 -8.86 -7.58 -11.17
N TYR A 227 -8.26 -6.49 -10.68
CA TYR A 227 -6.83 -6.41 -10.47
C TYR A 227 -6.33 -7.48 -9.49
N PHE A 228 -7.03 -7.67 -8.37
CA PHE A 228 -6.64 -8.67 -7.38
C PHE A 228 -6.65 -10.09 -7.94
N PHE A 229 -7.61 -10.44 -8.78
CA PHE A 229 -7.64 -11.75 -9.44
C PHE A 229 -6.48 -11.94 -10.43
N VAL A 230 -6.24 -10.97 -11.32
CA VAL A 230 -5.19 -11.07 -12.32
C VAL A 230 -3.81 -11.05 -11.65
N LYS A 231 -3.57 -10.12 -10.71
CA LYS A 231 -2.32 -10.05 -9.94
C LYS A 231 -2.13 -11.26 -9.04
N GLY A 232 -3.21 -11.77 -8.43
CA GLY A 232 -3.19 -12.98 -7.62
C GLY A 232 -2.71 -14.19 -8.42
N LEU A 233 -3.22 -14.43 -9.63
CA LEU A 233 -2.72 -15.50 -10.49
C LEU A 233 -1.25 -15.34 -10.87
N ASP A 234 -0.78 -14.10 -11.11
CA ASP A 234 0.63 -13.85 -11.41
C ASP A 234 1.55 -14.14 -10.22
N THR A 235 1.08 -14.00 -8.99
CA THR A 235 1.86 -14.25 -7.77
C THR A 235 1.83 -15.71 -7.32
N LEU A 236 0.83 -16.50 -7.75
CA LEU A 236 0.80 -17.94 -7.52
C LEU A 236 1.88 -18.66 -8.33
N ARG A 237 2.50 -19.69 -7.75
CA ARG A 237 3.25 -20.67 -8.54
C ARG A 237 2.31 -21.51 -9.43
N GLU A 238 2.87 -22.21 -10.39
CA GLU A 238 2.08 -23.17 -11.20
C GLU A 238 1.45 -24.24 -10.28
N GLY A 239 0.20 -24.56 -10.52
CA GLY A 239 -0.59 -25.45 -9.65
C GLY A 239 -1.08 -24.86 -8.35
N GLY A 240 -0.63 -23.66 -7.97
CA GLY A 240 -1.05 -22.96 -6.76
C GLY A 240 -2.53 -22.58 -6.76
N ILE A 241 -3.11 -22.31 -5.61
CA ILE A 241 -4.55 -22.13 -5.40
C ILE A 241 -4.85 -20.69 -4.97
N LEU A 242 -5.82 -20.06 -5.65
CA LEU A 242 -6.41 -18.77 -5.30
C LEU A 242 -7.83 -19.00 -4.78
N ALA A 243 -8.16 -18.45 -3.60
CA ALA A 243 -9.49 -18.52 -3.02
C ALA A 243 -9.94 -17.14 -2.51
N PHE A 244 -10.70 -16.40 -3.34
CA PHE A 244 -11.11 -15.03 -3.00
C PHE A 244 -12.61 -14.92 -2.76
N ILE A 245 -12.96 -14.20 -1.68
CA ILE A 245 -14.30 -13.63 -1.54
C ILE A 245 -14.28 -12.27 -2.24
N THR A 246 -15.23 -12.06 -3.13
CA THR A 246 -15.34 -10.85 -3.96
C THR A 246 -16.78 -10.40 -4.11
N SER A 247 -17.01 -9.20 -4.64
CA SER A 247 -18.34 -8.75 -5.02
C SER A 247 -18.88 -9.52 -6.24
N GLN A 248 -20.19 -9.66 -6.35
CA GLN A 248 -20.85 -10.27 -7.51
C GLN A 248 -20.49 -9.60 -8.84
N GLY A 249 -19.95 -8.37 -8.81
CA GLY A 249 -19.60 -7.60 -10.00
C GLY A 249 -18.56 -8.26 -10.91
N LEU A 250 -17.64 -9.08 -10.39
CA LEU A 250 -16.70 -9.83 -11.23
C LEU A 250 -17.43 -10.78 -12.17
N LEU A 251 -18.40 -11.51 -11.65
CA LEU A 251 -19.15 -12.52 -12.41
C LEU A 251 -20.33 -11.94 -13.18
N ASP A 252 -21.14 -11.07 -12.54
CA ASP A 252 -22.41 -10.59 -13.10
C ASP A 252 -22.24 -9.45 -14.12
N SER A 253 -21.09 -8.74 -14.14
CA SER A 253 -20.90 -7.65 -15.09
C SER A 253 -20.48 -8.16 -16.47
N PRO A 254 -21.24 -7.86 -17.55
CA PRO A 254 -20.82 -8.21 -18.92
C PRO A 254 -19.48 -7.60 -19.32
N SER A 255 -19.16 -6.40 -18.81
CA SER A 255 -17.89 -5.71 -19.10
C SER A 255 -16.65 -6.43 -18.56
N ASN A 256 -16.80 -7.32 -17.59
CA ASN A 256 -15.73 -8.13 -17.02
C ASN A 256 -15.49 -9.46 -17.77
N LYS A 257 -16.20 -9.72 -18.88
CA LYS A 257 -15.99 -10.93 -19.68
C LYS A 257 -14.53 -11.15 -20.08
N PRO A 258 -13.78 -10.14 -20.59
CA PRO A 258 -12.36 -10.34 -20.94
C PRO A 258 -11.49 -10.75 -19.74
N ILE A 259 -11.83 -10.29 -18.53
CA ILE A 259 -11.14 -10.72 -17.31
C ILE A 259 -11.44 -12.17 -17.00
N ARG A 260 -12.71 -12.58 -17.05
CA ARG A 260 -13.12 -13.98 -16.85
C ARG A 260 -12.50 -14.93 -17.86
N GLU A 261 -12.43 -14.53 -19.14
CA GLU A 261 -11.71 -15.26 -20.20
C GLU A 261 -10.22 -15.41 -19.86
N TYR A 262 -9.56 -14.33 -19.43
CA TYR A 262 -8.16 -14.40 -19.01
C TYR A 262 -7.96 -15.37 -17.84
N LEU A 263 -8.84 -15.32 -16.82
CA LEU A 263 -8.78 -16.23 -15.68
C LEU A 263 -8.90 -17.68 -16.11
N MET A 264 -9.88 -17.99 -16.94
CA MET A 264 -10.11 -19.39 -17.40
C MET A 264 -9.08 -19.89 -18.40
N ASN A 265 -8.36 -19.02 -19.09
CA ASN A 265 -7.23 -19.39 -19.93
C ASN A 265 -5.93 -19.67 -19.16
N ASN A 266 -5.82 -19.16 -17.92
CA ASN A 266 -4.60 -19.28 -17.11
C ASN A 266 -4.81 -20.09 -15.81
N SER A 267 -6.03 -20.59 -15.55
CA SER A 267 -6.34 -21.39 -14.37
C SER A 267 -7.48 -22.36 -14.65
N SER A 268 -7.61 -23.38 -13.82
CA SER A 268 -8.77 -24.26 -13.77
C SER A 268 -9.74 -23.77 -12.69
N LEU A 269 -11.03 -23.75 -13.01
CA LEU A 269 -12.08 -23.43 -12.03
C LEU A 269 -12.27 -24.60 -11.07
N ILE A 270 -12.02 -24.37 -9.79
CA ILE A 270 -12.27 -25.36 -8.75
C ILE A 270 -13.66 -25.18 -8.17
N SER A 271 -14.03 -23.94 -7.82
CA SER A 271 -15.35 -23.64 -7.27
C SER A 271 -15.72 -22.18 -7.51
N ALA A 272 -17.01 -21.93 -7.77
CA ALA A 272 -17.60 -20.60 -7.73
C ALA A 272 -18.93 -20.68 -6.99
N ILE A 273 -18.97 -20.14 -5.78
CA ILE A 273 -20.10 -20.23 -4.87
C ILE A 273 -20.64 -18.83 -4.58
N ARG A 274 -21.91 -18.60 -4.89
CA ARG A 274 -22.60 -17.38 -4.49
C ARG A 274 -22.96 -17.42 -3.01
N LEU A 275 -22.50 -16.43 -2.29
CA LEU A 275 -22.69 -16.28 -0.85
C LEU A 275 -23.94 -15.43 -0.54
N PRO A 276 -24.62 -15.66 0.58
CA PRO A 276 -25.79 -14.89 0.94
C PRO A 276 -25.44 -13.47 1.39
N GLU A 277 -26.33 -12.50 1.12
CA GLU A 277 -26.11 -11.09 1.50
C GLU A 277 -25.97 -10.89 3.00
N ASN A 278 -26.62 -11.74 3.80
CA ASN A 278 -26.54 -11.67 5.27
C ASN A 278 -25.25 -12.24 5.87
N LEU A 279 -24.27 -12.64 5.06
CA LEU A 279 -22.95 -13.12 5.52
C LEU A 279 -22.24 -12.11 6.41
N PHE A 280 -22.29 -10.82 6.08
CA PHE A 280 -21.57 -9.75 6.80
C PHE A 280 -22.44 -9.02 7.83
N THR A 281 -23.69 -9.43 8.05
CA THR A 281 -24.64 -8.70 8.91
C THR A 281 -24.20 -8.69 10.38
N GLU A 282 -23.69 -9.81 10.90
CA GLU A 282 -23.29 -9.91 12.31
C GLU A 282 -22.03 -9.09 12.63
N ASN A 283 -21.03 -9.09 11.74
CA ASN A 283 -19.72 -8.48 12.00
C ASN A 283 -19.65 -7.02 11.52
N ALA A 284 -20.30 -6.69 10.41
CA ALA A 284 -20.18 -5.37 9.78
C ALA A 284 -21.50 -4.59 9.72
N GLY A 285 -22.62 -5.22 10.10
CA GLY A 285 -23.95 -4.59 10.05
C GLY A 285 -24.37 -4.19 8.65
N THR A 286 -23.87 -4.88 7.62
CA THR A 286 -24.17 -4.63 6.21
C THR A 286 -24.61 -5.88 5.49
N GLU A 287 -25.44 -5.69 4.48
CA GLU A 287 -25.88 -6.73 3.55
C GLU A 287 -25.23 -6.44 2.21
N VAL A 288 -24.44 -7.38 1.69
CA VAL A 288 -23.75 -7.24 0.41
C VAL A 288 -23.63 -8.60 -0.29
N GLY A 289 -24.04 -8.65 -1.54
CA GLY A 289 -23.88 -9.84 -2.38
C GLY A 289 -22.40 -10.07 -2.72
N SER A 290 -21.94 -11.29 -2.46
CA SER A 290 -20.55 -11.70 -2.70
C SER A 290 -20.49 -13.11 -3.26
N ASP A 291 -19.35 -13.46 -3.81
CA ASP A 291 -19.03 -14.78 -4.34
C ASP A 291 -17.71 -15.26 -3.77
N LEU A 292 -17.59 -16.55 -3.43
CA LEU A 292 -16.31 -17.23 -3.21
C LEU A 292 -15.89 -17.88 -4.52
N ILE A 293 -14.70 -17.53 -5.02
CA ILE A 293 -14.15 -18.09 -6.24
C ILE A 293 -12.82 -18.77 -5.91
N VAL A 294 -12.72 -20.04 -6.27
CA VAL A 294 -11.51 -20.85 -6.09
C VAL A 294 -10.98 -21.27 -7.45
N LEU A 295 -9.73 -20.90 -7.71
CA LEU A 295 -9.02 -21.18 -8.96
C LEU A 295 -7.72 -21.93 -8.66
N GLN A 296 -7.32 -22.86 -9.52
CA GLN A 296 -5.98 -23.45 -9.51
C GLN A 296 -5.22 -22.96 -10.72
N LYS A 297 -4.05 -22.32 -10.51
CA LYS A 297 -3.22 -21.84 -11.62
C LYS A 297 -2.82 -23.01 -12.53
N ASN A 298 -3.09 -22.86 -13.82
CA ASN A 298 -2.86 -23.88 -14.83
C ASN A 298 -2.62 -23.20 -16.20
N THR A 299 -1.41 -22.70 -16.39
CA THR A 299 -1.03 -21.98 -17.62
C THR A 299 -0.83 -22.91 -18.80
N GLY A 300 -0.65 -24.21 -18.55
CA GLY A 300 -0.55 -25.27 -19.58
C GLY A 300 -1.88 -25.84 -20.01
N LYS A 301 -3.03 -25.34 -19.51
CA LYS A 301 -4.34 -25.84 -19.86
C LYS A 301 -4.66 -25.64 -21.35
N GLY A 302 -5.05 -26.72 -22.02
CA GLY A 302 -5.29 -26.69 -23.46
C GLY A 302 -6.73 -26.34 -23.87
N ILE A 303 -7.73 -26.56 -22.97
CA ILE A 303 -9.16 -26.42 -23.30
C ILE A 303 -9.91 -25.82 -22.10
N VAL A 304 -10.78 -24.86 -22.37
CA VAL A 304 -11.76 -24.33 -21.41
C VAL A 304 -12.93 -25.32 -21.30
N SER A 305 -13.27 -25.78 -20.11
CA SER A 305 -14.35 -26.74 -19.87
C SER A 305 -15.74 -26.10 -20.04
N GLU A 306 -16.77 -26.92 -20.12
CA GLU A 306 -18.16 -26.46 -20.22
C GLU A 306 -18.56 -25.62 -18.97
N GLN A 307 -18.14 -26.04 -17.79
CA GLN A 307 -18.37 -25.31 -16.54
C GLN A 307 -17.65 -23.96 -16.54
N GLU A 308 -16.43 -23.89 -17.04
CA GLU A 308 -15.66 -22.65 -17.20
C GLU A 308 -16.27 -21.71 -18.24
N HIS A 309 -16.91 -22.25 -19.29
CA HIS A 309 -17.72 -21.43 -20.20
C HIS A 309 -18.91 -20.77 -19.49
N LEU A 310 -19.58 -21.49 -18.59
CA LEU A 310 -20.61 -20.87 -17.74
C LEU A 310 -20.06 -19.78 -16.82
N PHE A 311 -18.84 -19.95 -16.30
CA PHE A 311 -18.16 -18.92 -15.50
C PHE A 311 -17.86 -17.66 -16.33
N ILE A 312 -17.48 -17.80 -17.61
CA ILE A 312 -17.18 -16.68 -18.49
C ILE A 312 -18.44 -15.92 -18.89
N GLU A 313 -19.55 -16.63 -19.19
CA GLU A 313 -20.72 -16.04 -19.80
C GLU A 313 -21.70 -15.42 -18.80
N THR A 314 -22.47 -14.46 -19.28
CA THR A 314 -23.57 -13.82 -18.52
C THR A 314 -24.89 -13.98 -19.26
N VAL A 315 -25.99 -14.00 -18.53
CA VAL A 315 -27.35 -14.12 -19.03
C VAL A 315 -28.16 -12.88 -18.64
N ASP A 316 -28.82 -12.33 -19.62
CA ASP A 316 -29.76 -11.23 -19.43
C ASP A 316 -31.14 -11.77 -19.02
N VAL A 317 -31.66 -11.27 -17.91
CA VAL A 317 -33.00 -11.57 -17.45
C VAL A 317 -33.93 -10.47 -17.96
N PRO A 318 -34.94 -10.82 -18.79
CA PRO A 318 -35.87 -9.83 -19.34
C PRO A 318 -36.78 -9.26 -18.27
N ASP A 319 -37.21 -8.01 -18.45
CA ASP A 319 -38.23 -7.39 -17.62
C ASP A 319 -39.61 -8.05 -17.92
N PRO A 320 -40.32 -8.60 -16.89
CA PRO A 320 -41.60 -9.23 -17.09
C PRO A 320 -42.66 -8.33 -17.74
N ASP A 321 -42.60 -7.02 -17.51
CA ASP A 321 -43.52 -6.04 -18.04
C ASP A 321 -43.08 -5.51 -19.44
N ASN A 322 -41.81 -5.72 -19.82
CA ASN A 322 -41.31 -5.35 -21.13
C ASN A 322 -40.16 -6.30 -21.54
N PRO A 323 -40.45 -7.41 -22.22
CA PRO A 323 -39.45 -8.43 -22.57
C PRO A 323 -38.28 -7.95 -23.43
N ASP A 324 -38.40 -6.83 -24.12
CA ASP A 324 -37.32 -6.22 -24.91
C ASP A 324 -36.31 -5.46 -24.03
N LYS A 325 -36.61 -5.29 -22.73
CA LYS A 325 -35.73 -4.59 -21.78
C LYS A 325 -35.10 -5.61 -20.82
N VAL A 326 -33.80 -5.46 -20.65
CA VAL A 326 -33.04 -6.21 -19.64
C VAL A 326 -33.35 -5.66 -18.25
N LEU A 327 -33.88 -6.51 -17.36
CA LEU A 327 -34.16 -6.18 -15.97
C LEU A 327 -32.83 -6.15 -15.15
N PHE A 328 -32.04 -7.21 -15.29
CA PHE A 328 -30.69 -7.33 -14.76
C PHE A 328 -29.93 -8.42 -15.50
N THR A 329 -28.62 -8.40 -15.38
CA THR A 329 -27.72 -9.41 -15.93
C THR A 329 -27.05 -10.15 -14.78
N HIS A 330 -26.87 -11.46 -14.90
CA HIS A 330 -26.09 -12.24 -13.96
C HIS A 330 -25.26 -13.32 -14.66
N ASN A 331 -24.30 -13.90 -13.94
CA ASN A 331 -23.45 -14.95 -14.48
C ASN A 331 -24.24 -16.20 -14.81
N ALA A 332 -23.90 -16.87 -15.89
CA ALA A 332 -24.59 -18.06 -16.40
C ALA A 332 -24.57 -19.22 -15.39
N MET A 333 -23.56 -19.35 -14.53
CA MET A 333 -23.50 -20.37 -13.48
C MET A 333 -24.65 -20.28 -12.47
N PHE A 334 -25.22 -19.09 -12.27
CA PHE A 334 -26.30 -18.83 -11.32
C PHE A 334 -27.65 -18.59 -12.00
N ALA A 335 -27.72 -18.77 -13.34
CA ALA A 335 -28.93 -18.52 -14.13
C ALA A 335 -30.01 -19.59 -13.95
N THR A 336 -29.64 -20.76 -13.45
CA THR A 336 -30.55 -21.87 -13.25
C THR A 336 -31.47 -21.68 -12.03
N GLU A 337 -32.61 -22.33 -11.99
CA GLU A 337 -33.45 -22.35 -10.81
C GLU A 337 -32.83 -23.16 -9.65
N SER A 338 -31.96 -24.08 -9.96
CA SER A 338 -31.14 -24.81 -9.01
C SER A 338 -30.19 -23.85 -8.28
N MET A 339 -30.26 -23.80 -6.96
CA MET A 339 -29.28 -23.04 -6.12
C MET A 339 -28.05 -23.89 -5.80
N GLU A 340 -27.65 -24.78 -6.69
CA GLU A 340 -26.57 -25.73 -6.45
C GLU A 340 -25.24 -25.00 -6.14
N ASN A 341 -24.96 -23.93 -6.85
CA ASN A 341 -23.76 -23.12 -6.64
C ASN A 341 -23.99 -21.92 -5.71
N CYS A 342 -25.05 -21.95 -4.89
CA CYS A 342 -25.39 -20.88 -3.96
C CYS A 342 -25.45 -21.41 -2.52
N VAL A 343 -24.88 -20.73 -1.58
CA VAL A 343 -25.05 -20.91 -0.15
C VAL A 343 -26.24 -20.06 0.29
N ALA A 344 -27.44 -20.53 0.05
CA ALA A 344 -28.64 -19.78 0.33
C ALA A 344 -29.86 -20.73 0.55
N THR A 345 -30.76 -20.33 1.45
CA THR A 345 -32.07 -21.01 1.65
C THR A 345 -33.18 -20.34 0.86
N SER A 346 -32.99 -19.11 0.41
CA SER A 346 -33.94 -18.34 -0.37
C SER A 346 -33.28 -17.34 -1.30
N ARG A 347 -33.98 -17.00 -2.40
CA ARG A 347 -33.59 -15.90 -3.29
C ARG A 347 -34.80 -15.03 -3.62
N LYS A 348 -34.60 -13.74 -3.81
CA LYS A 348 -35.65 -12.78 -4.18
C LYS A 348 -35.11 -11.68 -5.08
N LEU A 349 -35.99 -11.18 -5.95
CA LEU A 349 -35.71 -9.97 -6.71
C LEU A 349 -35.73 -8.75 -5.78
N SER A 350 -34.70 -7.93 -5.84
CA SER A 350 -34.54 -6.72 -5.03
C SER A 350 -34.05 -5.55 -5.87
N THR A 351 -33.74 -4.44 -5.22
CA THR A 351 -33.14 -3.28 -5.84
C THR A 351 -31.92 -2.90 -5.04
N ASN A 352 -30.77 -2.87 -5.69
CA ASN A 352 -29.52 -2.49 -5.04
C ASN A 352 -29.48 -1.00 -4.65
N PRO A 353 -28.52 -0.55 -3.84
CA PRO A 353 -28.38 0.86 -3.44
C PRO A 353 -28.29 1.86 -4.60
N TYR A 354 -27.90 1.39 -5.80
CA TYR A 354 -27.81 2.21 -7.02
C TYR A 354 -29.09 2.23 -7.84
N GLY A 355 -30.20 1.70 -7.31
CA GLY A 355 -31.50 1.67 -7.98
C GLY A 355 -31.67 0.63 -9.09
N LYS A 356 -30.68 -0.29 -9.26
CA LYS A 356 -30.75 -1.37 -10.26
C LYS A 356 -31.35 -2.63 -9.64
N LYS A 357 -32.16 -3.34 -10.43
CA LYS A 357 -32.68 -4.65 -10.03
C LYS A 357 -31.54 -5.68 -9.96
N CYS A 358 -31.63 -6.59 -8.98
CA CYS A 358 -30.67 -7.67 -8.78
C CYS A 358 -31.34 -8.83 -8.04
N MET A 359 -30.77 -10.02 -8.15
CA MET A 359 -31.17 -11.18 -7.35
C MET A 359 -30.43 -11.16 -6.02
N VAL A 360 -31.17 -11.25 -4.93
CA VAL A 360 -30.66 -11.28 -3.54
C VAL A 360 -30.81 -12.68 -2.99
N TYR A 361 -29.75 -13.17 -2.37
CA TYR A 361 -29.67 -14.51 -1.76
C TYR A 361 -29.57 -14.37 -0.24
N ASN A 362 -30.36 -15.14 0.50
CA ASN A 362 -30.33 -15.12 1.98
C ASN A 362 -30.27 -16.55 2.53
N HIS A 363 -29.67 -16.69 3.71
CA HIS A 363 -29.60 -17.95 4.43
C HIS A 363 -30.22 -17.79 5.82
N GLU A 364 -31.29 -18.59 6.10
CA GLU A 364 -32.06 -18.49 7.35
C GLU A 364 -31.34 -19.12 8.55
N GLY A 365 -30.39 -20.02 8.31
CA GLY A 365 -29.57 -20.68 9.35
C GLY A 365 -28.51 -19.85 10.00
N GLY A 366 -28.45 -18.54 9.68
CA GLY A 366 -27.39 -17.65 10.18
C GLY A 366 -25.99 -18.13 9.77
N ILE A 367 -24.96 -17.64 10.47
CA ILE A 367 -23.58 -17.93 10.10
C ILE A 367 -23.22 -19.43 10.21
N GLU A 368 -23.79 -20.15 11.15
CA GLU A 368 -23.55 -21.60 11.34
C GLU A 368 -24.10 -22.41 10.16
N GLY A 369 -25.30 -22.08 9.71
CA GLY A 369 -25.90 -22.69 8.52
C GLY A 369 -25.12 -22.35 7.25
N ILE A 370 -24.70 -21.10 7.11
CA ILE A 370 -23.82 -20.65 6.01
C ILE A 370 -22.53 -21.46 5.97
N CYS A 371 -21.85 -21.61 7.11
CA CYS A 371 -20.59 -22.36 7.20
C CYS A 371 -20.78 -23.85 6.87
N SER A 372 -21.89 -24.45 7.35
CA SER A 372 -22.20 -25.84 7.07
C SER A 372 -22.42 -26.10 5.58
N ASP A 373 -23.24 -25.29 4.92
CA ASP A 373 -23.53 -25.42 3.49
C ASP A 373 -22.32 -25.07 2.63
N LEU A 374 -21.54 -24.05 3.03
CA LEU A 374 -20.31 -23.67 2.38
C LEU A 374 -19.31 -24.83 2.39
N LYS A 375 -19.10 -25.45 3.56
CA LYS A 375 -18.17 -26.57 3.70
C LYS A 375 -18.55 -27.71 2.79
N LEU A 376 -19.83 -28.10 2.80
CA LEU A 376 -20.34 -29.22 2.01
C LEU A 376 -20.10 -29.04 0.50
N LYS A 377 -20.36 -27.81 0.01
CA LYS A 377 -20.17 -27.48 -1.41
C LYS A 377 -18.67 -27.41 -1.76
N LEU A 378 -17.90 -26.75 -0.93
CA LEU A 378 -16.47 -26.56 -1.17
C LEU A 378 -15.69 -27.87 -1.09
N ASP A 379 -16.00 -28.75 -0.13
CA ASP A 379 -15.40 -30.09 -0.03
C ASP A 379 -15.68 -30.93 -1.29
N ARG A 380 -16.95 -30.90 -1.78
CA ARG A 380 -17.34 -31.54 -3.03
C ARG A 380 -16.51 -31.03 -4.22
N ASP A 381 -16.46 -29.71 -4.38
CA ASP A 381 -15.82 -29.09 -5.52
C ASP A 381 -14.30 -29.29 -5.49
N ILE A 382 -13.66 -29.15 -4.34
CA ILE A 382 -12.22 -29.42 -4.18
C ILE A 382 -11.93 -30.89 -4.48
N SER A 383 -12.74 -31.82 -3.98
CA SER A 383 -12.52 -33.24 -4.23
C SER A 383 -12.63 -33.62 -5.70
N ASN A 384 -13.53 -32.97 -6.45
CA ASN A 384 -13.82 -33.29 -7.84
C ASN A 384 -12.89 -32.57 -8.83
N GLU A 385 -12.58 -31.29 -8.58
CA GLU A 385 -12.01 -30.41 -9.60
C GLU A 385 -10.52 -30.08 -9.34
N LEU A 386 -10.02 -30.20 -8.08
CA LEU A 386 -8.67 -29.83 -7.77
C LEU A 386 -7.68 -30.93 -8.14
N SER A 387 -6.70 -30.60 -9.00
CA SER A 387 -5.63 -31.52 -9.37
C SER A 387 -4.51 -31.51 -8.32
N LYS A 388 -4.45 -32.56 -7.50
CA LYS A 388 -3.34 -32.75 -6.54
C LYS A 388 -2.01 -32.98 -7.22
N GLY A 389 -1.99 -33.67 -8.36
CA GLY A 389 -0.79 -33.86 -9.17
C GLY A 389 -0.22 -32.53 -9.68
N LEU A 390 -1.08 -31.61 -10.12
CA LEU A 390 -0.64 -30.27 -10.52
C LEU A 390 -0.19 -29.42 -9.30
N PHE A 391 -0.82 -29.64 -8.14
CA PHE A 391 -0.48 -28.88 -6.93
C PHE A 391 0.86 -29.31 -6.31
N TYR A 392 1.08 -30.63 -6.14
CA TYR A 392 2.27 -31.16 -5.50
C TYR A 392 3.43 -31.41 -6.51
N GLY A 393 3.17 -31.45 -7.80
CA GLY A 393 4.10 -31.96 -8.80
C GLY A 393 4.17 -33.51 -8.79
N ASP A 394 4.99 -34.08 -9.68
CA ASP A 394 5.30 -35.49 -9.63
C ASP A 394 6.06 -35.84 -8.35
N ASP A 395 6.06 -37.12 -7.92
CA ASP A 395 6.63 -37.61 -6.65
C ASP A 395 8.08 -37.14 -6.37
N ASP A 396 8.86 -36.82 -7.40
CA ASP A 396 10.21 -36.23 -7.31
C ASP A 396 10.25 -34.88 -6.57
N TYR A 397 9.15 -34.09 -6.57
CA TYR A 397 9.10 -32.80 -5.89
C TYR A 397 8.98 -32.95 -4.37
N VAL A 398 8.24 -33.93 -3.89
CA VAL A 398 8.08 -34.23 -2.45
C VAL A 398 9.38 -34.76 -1.86
N GLU A 399 10.11 -35.63 -2.61
CA GLU A 399 11.43 -36.10 -2.18
C GLU A 399 12.47 -34.96 -2.16
N LYS A 400 12.38 -34.03 -3.11
CA LYS A 400 13.26 -32.85 -3.16
C LYS A 400 13.02 -31.90 -1.97
N LEU A 401 11.76 -31.64 -1.62
CA LEU A 401 11.40 -30.83 -0.46
C LEU A 401 11.82 -31.48 0.87
N GLN A 402 11.65 -32.79 1.00
CA GLN A 402 12.12 -33.52 2.17
C GLN A 402 13.65 -33.46 2.29
N GLY A 403 14.38 -33.60 1.18
CA GLY A 403 15.83 -33.45 1.13
C GLY A 403 16.30 -32.03 1.48
N GLU A 404 15.58 -31.00 1.07
CA GLU A 404 15.87 -29.59 1.43
C GLU A 404 15.57 -29.29 2.91
N MET A 405 14.53 -29.90 3.49
CA MET A 405 14.21 -29.78 4.92
C MET A 405 15.27 -30.49 5.80
N GLU A 406 15.76 -31.66 5.38
CA GLU A 406 16.83 -32.36 6.06
C GLU A 406 18.17 -31.59 5.97
N ALA A 407 18.45 -30.95 4.85
CA ALA A 407 19.61 -30.06 4.67
C ALA A 407 19.54 -28.81 5.55
N LYS A 408 18.35 -28.23 5.73
CA LYS A 408 18.13 -27.10 6.64
C LYS A 408 18.37 -27.43 8.11
N GLN A 409 18.17 -28.70 8.54
CA GLN A 409 18.46 -29.14 9.92
C GLN A 409 19.97 -29.25 10.21
N ALA A 410 20.80 -29.40 9.19
CA ALA A 410 22.27 -29.47 9.30
C ALA A 410 22.97 -28.11 9.02
N PHE A 411 22.23 -27.02 9.08
CA PHE A 411 22.67 -25.70 8.67
C PHE A 411 23.71 -25.09 9.62
N THR A 412 24.85 -24.68 9.08
CA THR A 412 25.87 -23.84 9.75
C THR A 412 26.15 -22.61 8.89
N TYR A 413 26.19 -21.40 9.49
CA TYR A 413 26.43 -20.16 8.76
C TYR A 413 27.79 -20.12 8.07
N MET A 414 28.84 -20.60 8.75
CA MET A 414 30.21 -20.68 8.21
C MET A 414 30.81 -22.09 8.44
N PRO A 415 30.59 -23.04 7.49
CA PRO A 415 31.23 -24.37 7.58
C PRO A 415 32.73 -24.25 7.56
N LYS A 416 33.40 -25.10 8.34
CA LYS A 416 34.86 -25.08 8.48
C LYS A 416 35.58 -25.26 7.13
N GLU A 417 35.04 -26.10 6.26
CA GLU A 417 35.61 -26.40 4.94
C GLU A 417 35.61 -25.19 4.02
N ILE A 418 34.66 -24.24 4.20
CA ILE A 418 34.59 -22.98 3.49
C ILE A 418 35.44 -21.92 4.21
N ALA A 419 35.29 -21.81 5.54
CA ALA A 419 36.04 -20.87 6.36
C ALA A 419 37.56 -20.99 6.15
N ASP A 420 38.08 -22.24 6.03
CA ASP A 420 39.52 -22.49 5.81
C ASP A 420 40.04 -21.91 4.47
N LYS A 421 39.15 -21.67 3.51
CA LYS A 421 39.48 -21.10 2.18
C LYS A 421 39.36 -19.57 2.12
N ILE A 422 38.62 -18.96 3.05
CA ILE A 422 38.42 -17.52 3.06
C ILE A 422 39.70 -16.81 3.48
N PRO A 423 40.20 -15.81 2.70
CA PRO A 423 41.36 -15.00 3.09
C PRO A 423 41.14 -14.24 4.41
N ALA A 424 42.21 -13.88 5.08
CA ALA A 424 42.14 -13.00 6.23
C ALA A 424 41.76 -11.57 5.81
N LEU A 425 41.23 -10.78 6.74
CA LEU A 425 40.92 -9.38 6.48
C LEU A 425 42.17 -8.65 5.97
N TYR A 426 41.99 -7.81 4.93
CA TYR A 426 43.02 -7.05 4.22
C TYR A 426 44.01 -7.89 3.41
N GLU A 427 43.85 -9.20 3.31
CA GLU A 427 44.77 -10.06 2.55
C GLU A 427 44.64 -9.87 1.04
N THR A 428 43.48 -9.43 0.57
CA THR A 428 43.21 -9.21 -0.86
C THR A 428 43.05 -7.74 -1.23
N ASP A 429 43.51 -6.79 -0.42
CA ASP A 429 43.35 -5.35 -0.60
C ASP A 429 43.94 -4.81 -1.91
N ASP A 430 45.07 -5.37 -2.35
CA ASP A 430 45.73 -4.95 -3.58
C ASP A 430 45.07 -5.48 -4.85
N GLY A 431 44.02 -6.32 -4.72
CA GLY A 431 43.32 -6.95 -5.84
C GLY A 431 42.19 -6.07 -6.40
N LEU A 432 41.94 -6.18 -7.72
CA LEU A 432 40.75 -5.58 -8.34
C LEU A 432 39.48 -6.25 -7.81
N ILE A 433 38.45 -5.46 -7.59
CA ILE A 433 37.22 -5.95 -6.96
C ILE A 433 36.57 -7.08 -7.75
N GLY A 434 36.59 -7.04 -9.07
CA GLY A 434 36.02 -8.08 -9.94
C GLY A 434 36.71 -9.42 -9.82
N ASP A 435 38.00 -9.43 -9.45
CA ASP A 435 38.82 -10.65 -9.27
C ASP A 435 38.72 -11.22 -7.85
N LYS A 436 38.15 -10.48 -6.89
CA LYS A 436 37.92 -11.01 -5.54
C LYS A 436 36.91 -12.18 -5.62
N VAL A 437 37.17 -13.19 -4.83
CA VAL A 437 36.33 -14.37 -4.76
C VAL A 437 35.31 -14.21 -3.64
N ALA A 438 34.04 -14.40 -3.97
CA ALA A 438 33.00 -14.59 -2.98
C ALA A 438 32.99 -16.06 -2.54
N TYR A 439 33.07 -16.31 -1.25
CA TYR A 439 33.14 -17.67 -0.67
C TYR A 439 31.82 -18.14 -0.11
N ILE A 440 31.00 -17.21 0.41
CA ILE A 440 29.70 -17.48 0.99
C ILE A 440 28.74 -16.40 0.48
N ARG A 441 27.51 -16.82 0.18
CA ARG A 441 26.36 -15.93 -0.08
C ARG A 441 25.39 -16.06 1.07
N TYR A 442 25.16 -14.95 1.78
CA TYR A 442 24.05 -14.82 2.72
C TYR A 442 22.91 -14.05 2.05
N PHE A 443 21.69 -14.41 2.37
CA PHE A 443 20.52 -13.69 1.85
C PHE A 443 19.35 -13.75 2.85
N MET A 444 18.49 -12.77 2.77
CA MET A 444 17.21 -12.81 3.47
C MET A 444 16.18 -13.42 2.51
N PRO A 445 15.55 -14.57 2.83
CA PRO A 445 14.62 -15.23 1.90
C PRO A 445 13.48 -14.36 1.38
N PHE A 446 13.15 -13.30 2.11
CA PHE A 446 12.04 -12.40 1.82
C PHE A 446 12.42 -10.93 1.95
N GLY A 447 13.60 -10.58 1.46
CA GLY A 447 14.10 -9.21 1.50
C GLY A 447 15.07 -8.96 0.37
N ALA A 448 15.44 -7.71 0.22
CA ALA A 448 16.47 -7.34 -0.74
C ALA A 448 17.90 -7.52 -0.20
N TYR A 449 18.06 -8.08 1.02
CA TYR A 449 19.38 -8.32 1.59
C TYR A 449 20.05 -9.50 0.92
N THR A 450 21.19 -9.25 0.31
CA THR A 450 22.16 -10.26 -0.13
C THR A 450 23.57 -9.80 0.21
N SER A 451 24.40 -10.69 0.73
CA SER A 451 25.77 -10.38 1.14
C SER A 451 26.72 -11.49 0.71
N TYR A 452 27.77 -11.11 0.01
CA TYR A 452 28.86 -11.98 -0.43
C TYR A 452 30.08 -11.78 0.44
N VAL A 453 30.55 -12.83 1.11
CA VAL A 453 31.74 -12.81 1.97
C VAL A 453 32.98 -12.96 1.14
N LEU A 454 33.89 -12.00 1.24
CA LEU A 454 35.16 -11.92 0.50
C LEU A 454 36.36 -12.26 1.37
N GLU A 455 36.40 -11.75 2.60
CA GLU A 455 37.44 -11.94 3.59
C GLU A 455 36.86 -12.12 4.98
N ALA A 456 37.56 -12.79 5.90
CA ALA A 456 37.09 -13.00 7.26
C ALA A 456 38.22 -13.08 8.30
N ASP A 457 38.00 -12.47 9.46
CA ASP A 457 38.76 -12.86 10.68
C ASP A 457 38.05 -14.02 11.37
N LYS A 458 38.64 -15.21 11.26
CA LYS A 458 38.08 -16.44 11.80
C LYS A 458 38.04 -16.50 13.33
N LYS A 459 38.68 -15.53 14.02
CA LYS A 459 38.74 -15.46 15.49
C LYS A 459 37.66 -14.54 16.04
N THR A 460 37.45 -13.39 15.40
CA THR A 460 36.48 -12.38 15.83
C THR A 460 35.11 -12.58 15.16
N GLY A 461 35.08 -13.24 13.99
CA GLY A 461 33.89 -13.36 13.17
C GLY A 461 33.60 -12.11 12.32
N ASP A 462 34.58 -11.18 12.22
CA ASP A 462 34.43 -10.04 11.36
C ASP A 462 34.60 -10.44 9.89
N LEU A 463 33.71 -9.96 9.04
CA LEU A 463 33.62 -10.28 7.62
C LEU A 463 33.78 -9.01 6.78
N PHE A 464 34.53 -9.11 5.70
CA PHE A 464 34.49 -8.11 4.63
C PHE A 464 33.57 -8.62 3.52
N THR A 465 32.56 -7.84 3.16
CA THR A 465 31.45 -8.30 2.34
C THR A 465 31.10 -7.29 1.24
N LEU A 466 30.54 -7.79 0.14
CA LEU A 466 29.80 -7.01 -0.84
C LEU A 466 28.30 -7.27 -0.59
N THR A 467 27.59 -6.24 -0.15
CA THR A 467 26.21 -6.37 0.36
C THR A 467 25.24 -5.45 -0.37
N THR A 468 24.02 -5.90 -0.57
CA THR A 468 22.92 -5.05 -1.02
C THR A 468 21.74 -5.14 -0.05
N MET A 469 21.02 -4.02 0.07
CA MET A 469 19.72 -3.91 0.72
C MET A 469 18.63 -3.59 -0.31
N GLY A 470 18.89 -3.81 -1.62
CA GLY A 470 17.98 -3.49 -2.73
C GLY A 470 18.12 -2.09 -3.32
N TYR A 471 19.07 -1.29 -2.84
CA TYR A 471 19.30 0.08 -3.35
C TYR A 471 20.65 0.23 -4.07
N GLY A 472 21.42 -0.83 -4.15
CA GLY A 472 22.77 -0.85 -4.73
C GLY A 472 23.64 -1.82 -3.94
N TRP A 473 24.84 -2.09 -4.47
CA TRP A 473 25.82 -2.95 -3.81
C TRP A 473 26.86 -2.11 -3.12
N GLU A 474 27.22 -2.47 -1.90
CA GLU A 474 28.18 -1.75 -1.08
C GLU A 474 29.20 -2.71 -0.49
N LEU A 475 30.49 -2.30 -0.52
CA LEU A 475 31.52 -3.00 0.23
C LEU A 475 31.54 -2.51 1.67
N GLY A 476 31.61 -3.46 2.61
CA GLY A 476 31.62 -3.09 4.01
C GLY A 476 31.96 -4.27 4.92
N TYR A 477 32.01 -3.96 6.20
CA TYR A 477 32.27 -4.95 7.24
C TYR A 477 30.95 -5.36 7.87
N ALA A 478 30.81 -6.66 8.16
CA ALA A 478 29.72 -7.26 8.89
C ALA A 478 30.25 -8.21 9.95
N SER A 479 29.48 -8.47 10.99
CA SER A 479 29.81 -9.49 11.98
C SER A 479 29.04 -10.76 11.68
N LEU A 480 29.73 -11.91 11.65
CA LEU A 480 29.08 -13.22 11.53
C LEU A 480 28.05 -13.42 12.65
N HIS A 481 28.35 -12.98 13.84
CA HIS A 481 27.46 -13.07 14.99
C HIS A 481 26.18 -12.24 14.79
N GLU A 482 26.32 -11.02 14.25
CA GLU A 482 25.15 -10.20 13.89
C GLU A 482 24.31 -10.86 12.79
N ILE A 483 24.95 -11.46 11.76
CA ILE A 483 24.24 -12.20 10.70
C ILE A 483 23.47 -13.39 11.28
N GLU A 484 24.06 -14.11 12.23
CA GLU A 484 23.44 -15.26 12.92
C GLU A 484 22.25 -14.84 13.81
N GLU A 485 22.31 -13.65 14.42
CA GLU A 485 21.29 -13.14 15.32
C GLU A 485 20.18 -12.36 14.61
N VAL A 486 20.42 -11.86 13.39
CA VAL A 486 19.42 -11.09 12.65
C VAL A 486 18.21 -11.97 12.35
N GLU A 487 17.14 -11.61 13.01
CA GLU A 487 15.82 -12.19 12.78
C GLU A 487 14.82 -11.07 12.48
N VAL A 488 14.30 -11.07 11.27
CA VAL A 488 13.29 -10.10 10.83
C VAL A 488 11.98 -10.85 10.69
N ARG A 489 11.06 -10.63 11.64
CA ARG A 489 9.71 -11.25 11.63
C ARG A 489 9.72 -12.79 11.68
N GLY A 490 10.65 -13.38 12.40
CA GLY A 490 10.77 -14.83 12.53
C GLY A 490 11.56 -15.51 11.42
N VAL A 491 12.09 -14.75 10.46
CA VAL A 491 12.99 -15.24 9.41
C VAL A 491 14.39 -14.74 9.68
N ARG A 492 15.34 -15.64 9.59
CA ARG A 492 16.76 -15.36 9.71
C ARG A 492 17.40 -15.20 8.35
N ILE A 493 18.53 -14.52 8.33
CA ILE A 493 19.42 -14.55 7.19
C ILE A 493 19.81 -16.01 6.96
N GLU A 494 19.80 -16.46 5.73
CA GLU A 494 20.21 -17.82 5.35
C GLU A 494 21.53 -17.79 4.59
N ARG A 495 22.28 -18.88 4.68
CA ARG A 495 23.42 -19.13 3.80
C ARG A 495 22.92 -19.92 2.60
N ASP A 496 23.25 -19.46 1.40
CA ASP A 496 23.02 -20.22 0.19
C ASP A 496 23.93 -21.46 0.17
N ILE A 497 23.33 -22.64 0.41
CA ILE A 497 24.07 -23.91 0.49
C ILE A 497 24.49 -24.42 -0.88
N HIS A 498 23.92 -23.89 -1.96
CA HIS A 498 24.24 -24.22 -3.35
C HIS A 498 25.25 -23.24 -3.97
N PHE A 499 25.60 -22.17 -3.24
CA PHE A 499 26.58 -21.20 -3.71
C PHE A 499 27.98 -21.80 -3.70
N GLU A 500 28.61 -21.85 -4.85
CA GLU A 500 30.02 -22.24 -4.97
C GLU A 500 30.91 -20.97 -5.05
N PRO A 501 32.10 -20.98 -4.43
CA PRO A 501 33.02 -19.86 -4.51
C PRO A 501 33.32 -19.46 -5.94
N ALA A 502 33.06 -18.18 -6.26
CA ALA A 502 33.24 -17.64 -7.61
C ALA A 502 33.78 -16.21 -7.54
N LYS A 503 34.48 -15.76 -8.59
CA LYS A 503 34.90 -14.38 -8.73
C LYS A 503 33.68 -13.48 -8.90
N LEU A 504 33.71 -12.26 -8.32
CA LEU A 504 32.57 -11.36 -8.35
C LEU A 504 32.08 -11.07 -9.80
N HIS A 505 32.99 -10.95 -10.76
CA HIS A 505 32.62 -10.72 -12.15
C HIS A 505 31.96 -11.95 -12.84
N GLU A 506 32.10 -13.15 -12.29
CA GLU A 506 31.50 -14.38 -12.80
C GLU A 506 30.06 -14.55 -12.29
N ILE A 507 29.70 -13.94 -11.16
CA ILE A 507 28.39 -14.03 -10.53
C ILE A 507 27.36 -13.28 -11.35
N GLN A 508 26.31 -13.96 -11.80
CA GLN A 508 25.35 -13.43 -12.77
C GLN A 508 24.69 -12.12 -12.33
N GLU A 509 24.28 -12.03 -11.06
CA GLU A 509 23.62 -10.84 -10.54
C GLU A 509 24.59 -9.65 -10.30
N LEU A 510 25.88 -9.92 -10.30
CA LEU A 510 26.94 -8.91 -10.16
C LEU A 510 27.56 -8.50 -11.49
N LYS A 511 27.26 -9.18 -12.61
CA LYS A 511 27.87 -8.89 -13.92
C LYS A 511 27.63 -7.46 -14.40
N GLU A 512 26.45 -6.93 -14.15
CA GLU A 512 26.13 -5.53 -14.49
C GLU A 512 26.81 -4.54 -13.55
N TYR A 513 27.01 -4.95 -12.29
CA TYR A 513 27.59 -4.15 -11.24
C TYR A 513 29.11 -4.12 -11.30
N VAL A 514 29.79 -5.28 -11.33
CA VAL A 514 31.24 -5.37 -11.34
C VAL A 514 31.84 -5.18 -12.73
N GLY A 515 31.20 -5.69 -13.80
CA GLY A 515 31.65 -5.61 -15.19
C GLY A 515 33.09 -6.12 -15.38
N ASN A 516 33.52 -6.23 -16.63
CA ASN A 516 34.89 -6.71 -16.98
C ASN A 516 36.00 -5.68 -16.65
N ARG A 517 35.66 -4.48 -16.22
CA ARG A 517 36.58 -3.37 -15.95
C ARG A 517 37.43 -3.51 -14.69
N TYR A 518 36.91 -4.26 -13.75
CA TYR A 518 37.53 -4.45 -12.45
C TYR A 518 38.19 -5.81 -12.35
N THR A 519 38.59 -6.37 -13.49
CA THR A 519 39.33 -7.63 -13.61
C THR A 519 40.71 -7.38 -14.22
N SER A 520 41.71 -8.18 -13.83
CA SER A 520 43.06 -8.12 -14.36
C SER A 520 43.14 -8.30 -15.90
N GLU A 521 42.16 -8.95 -16.50
CA GLU A 521 42.10 -9.18 -17.96
C GLU A 521 41.84 -7.88 -18.76
N VAL A 522 41.33 -6.80 -18.13
CA VAL A 522 40.95 -5.54 -18.80
C VAL A 522 41.95 -4.43 -18.53
N VAL A 523 42.77 -4.50 -17.47
CA VAL A 523 43.70 -3.44 -17.09
C VAL A 523 44.86 -3.28 -18.06
N ASP A 524 45.25 -4.35 -18.78
CA ASP A 524 46.35 -4.30 -19.77
C ASP A 524 45.95 -3.57 -21.07
N ASP A 525 44.66 -3.39 -21.38
CA ASP A 525 44.17 -2.73 -22.59
C ASP A 525 43.98 -1.20 -22.45
N VAL A 526 44.05 -0.64 -21.25
CA VAL A 526 43.66 0.75 -20.95
C VAL A 526 44.84 1.75 -20.99
N ALA A 527 46.07 1.27 -21.09
CA ALA A 527 47.27 2.12 -20.99
C ALA A 527 47.60 2.95 -22.26
N GLU A 528 46.90 2.77 -23.40
CA GLU A 528 47.16 3.54 -24.62
C GLU A 528 45.90 4.24 -25.15
N GLU A 529 45.97 5.58 -25.22
CA GLU A 529 45.11 6.55 -25.94
C GLU A 529 44.03 7.31 -25.15
N ILE A 530 44.45 8.40 -24.50
CA ILE A 530 43.57 9.58 -24.36
C ILE A 530 44.40 10.82 -24.80
N LYS A 531 44.02 11.41 -25.91
CA LYS A 531 44.72 12.58 -26.53
C LYS A 531 43.92 13.88 -26.59
N GLU A 532 42.70 13.97 -25.98
CA GLU A 532 41.96 15.23 -25.96
C GLU A 532 41.76 15.74 -24.52
N PRO A 533 41.78 17.05 -24.24
CA PRO A 533 41.52 17.57 -22.91
C PRO A 533 40.09 17.34 -22.52
N VAL A 534 39.90 16.76 -21.33
CA VAL A 534 38.59 16.49 -20.74
C VAL A 534 37.91 17.80 -20.38
N GLN A 535 36.71 18.05 -20.90
CA GLN A 535 35.94 19.23 -20.55
C GLN A 535 35.06 18.91 -19.31
N LEU A 536 35.43 19.52 -18.16
CA LEU A 536 34.67 19.36 -16.92
C LEU A 536 33.46 20.27 -16.86
N SER A 537 32.33 19.76 -16.36
CA SER A 537 31.17 20.50 -15.88
C SER A 537 30.60 19.82 -14.66
N VAL A 538 29.85 20.54 -13.83
CA VAL A 538 29.22 19.98 -12.62
C VAL A 538 28.29 18.81 -12.97
N LYS A 539 27.54 18.96 -14.08
CA LYS A 539 26.68 17.90 -14.59
C LYS A 539 27.46 16.68 -15.05
N ALA A 540 28.53 16.88 -15.82
CA ALA A 540 29.38 15.78 -16.30
C ALA A 540 30.02 15.01 -15.15
N ILE A 541 30.49 15.70 -14.11
CA ILE A 541 31.06 15.09 -12.89
C ILE A 541 29.95 14.34 -12.14
N GLY A 542 28.77 14.92 -11.96
CA GLY A 542 27.63 14.28 -11.33
C GLY A 542 27.12 13.06 -12.07
N ASP A 543 27.07 13.09 -13.40
CA ASP A 543 26.70 11.95 -14.24
C ASP A 543 27.77 10.85 -14.16
N ALA A 544 29.05 11.23 -14.15
CA ALA A 544 30.15 10.31 -13.98
C ALA A 544 30.16 9.64 -12.61
N LEU A 545 29.88 10.37 -11.54
CA LEU A 545 29.74 9.82 -10.19
C LEU A 545 28.58 8.82 -10.13
N ARG A 546 27.40 9.16 -10.65
CA ARG A 546 26.25 8.26 -10.72
C ARG A 546 26.54 7.02 -11.55
N ALA A 547 27.19 7.17 -12.68
CA ALA A 547 27.60 6.05 -13.51
C ALA A 547 28.63 5.17 -12.78
N TYR A 548 29.49 5.76 -12.00
CA TYR A 548 30.51 5.07 -11.20
C TYR A 548 29.91 4.37 -9.98
N GLU A 549 28.97 4.99 -9.28
CA GLU A 549 28.21 4.42 -8.16
C GLU A 549 27.24 3.33 -8.61
N SER A 550 26.56 3.51 -9.75
CA SER A 550 25.68 2.50 -10.33
C SER A 550 26.42 1.32 -10.95
N MET A 551 27.76 1.44 -11.03
CA MET A 551 28.67 0.51 -11.73
C MET A 551 28.14 0.04 -13.09
N ALA A 552 27.26 0.82 -13.70
CA ALA A 552 26.99 0.72 -15.11
C ALA A 552 28.32 0.88 -15.87
N LYS A 553 28.46 0.21 -17.00
CA LYS A 553 29.66 0.25 -17.86
C LYS A 553 30.16 1.69 -18.01
N VAL A 554 31.11 2.12 -17.15
CA VAL A 554 31.74 3.46 -17.19
C VAL A 554 32.62 3.47 -18.43
N ASP A 555 32.38 4.32 -19.38
CA ASP A 555 33.23 4.44 -20.57
C ASP A 555 34.53 5.21 -20.24
N LYS A 556 35.51 5.14 -21.12
CA LYS A 556 36.83 5.80 -20.95
C LYS A 556 36.70 7.30 -20.69
N ASN A 557 35.66 7.95 -21.21
CA ASN A 557 35.42 9.37 -21.01
C ASN A 557 34.92 9.67 -19.58
N THR A 558 34.08 8.85 -19.05
CA THR A 558 33.56 8.95 -17.67
C THR A 558 34.71 8.81 -16.67
N GLU A 559 35.59 7.83 -16.87
CA GLU A 559 36.75 7.63 -16.00
C GLU A 559 37.76 8.82 -16.07
N ALA A 560 37.99 9.35 -17.26
CA ALA A 560 38.81 10.54 -17.45
C ALA A 560 38.20 11.78 -16.77
N ILE A 561 36.86 11.93 -16.80
CA ILE A 561 36.16 13.02 -16.08
C ILE A 561 36.38 12.87 -14.56
N LEU A 562 36.25 11.67 -14.00
CA LEU A 562 36.44 11.45 -12.57
C LEU A 562 37.91 11.70 -12.14
N GLN A 563 38.85 11.21 -12.89
CA GLN A 563 40.28 11.45 -12.61
C GLN A 563 40.65 12.95 -12.66
N GLU A 564 40.14 13.65 -13.66
CA GLU A 564 40.40 15.08 -13.79
C GLU A 564 39.68 15.89 -12.70
N ALA A 565 38.45 15.53 -12.35
CA ALA A 565 37.67 16.12 -11.24
C ALA A 565 38.35 15.88 -9.89
N ALA A 566 38.96 14.72 -9.67
CA ALA A 566 39.72 14.40 -8.48
C ALA A 566 41.03 15.21 -8.40
N LYS A 567 41.76 15.41 -9.52
CA LYS A 567 42.94 16.30 -9.60
C LYS A 567 42.61 17.72 -9.18
N HIS A 568 41.46 18.23 -9.59
CA HIS A 568 41.00 19.57 -9.20
C HIS A 568 40.46 19.60 -7.76
N GLY A 569 40.35 18.44 -7.09
CA GLY A 569 39.87 18.33 -5.71
C GLY A 569 38.39 18.63 -5.57
N TYR A 570 37.59 18.39 -6.60
CA TYR A 570 36.12 18.48 -6.51
C TYR A 570 35.52 17.21 -5.89
N ILE A 571 36.10 16.06 -6.18
CA ILE A 571 35.70 14.76 -5.70
C ILE A 571 36.85 14.01 -5.05
N THR A 572 36.55 12.98 -4.29
CA THR A 572 37.49 11.96 -3.87
C THR A 572 37.12 10.63 -4.49
N ILE A 573 38.12 9.86 -4.90
CA ILE A 573 37.97 8.49 -5.38
C ILE A 573 38.61 7.60 -4.31
N LEU A 574 37.79 6.78 -3.65
CA LEU A 574 38.25 5.81 -2.65
C LEU A 574 38.57 4.49 -3.35
N SER A 575 39.48 3.72 -2.78
CA SER A 575 39.79 2.38 -3.29
C SER A 575 38.53 1.51 -3.31
N GLY A 576 38.22 0.92 -4.44
CA GLY A 576 37.12 -0.05 -4.54
C GLY A 576 35.78 0.48 -5.05
N SER A 577 35.79 1.47 -5.96
CA SER A 577 34.58 1.95 -6.67
C SER A 577 33.68 2.95 -5.94
N GLN A 578 34.14 3.58 -4.91
CA GLN A 578 33.45 4.73 -4.32
C GLN A 578 34.14 6.04 -4.75
N ALA A 579 33.37 6.92 -5.35
CA ALA A 579 33.77 8.29 -5.64
C ALA A 579 32.62 9.22 -5.24
N HIS A 580 32.92 10.27 -4.50
CA HIS A 580 31.90 11.21 -4.07
C HIS A 580 32.44 12.63 -4.03
N TRP A 581 31.55 13.61 -4.02
CA TRP A 581 31.89 14.99 -3.82
C TRP A 581 32.58 15.19 -2.48
N LEU A 582 33.68 15.99 -2.48
CA LEU A 582 34.23 16.50 -1.23
C LEU A 582 33.25 17.49 -0.59
N ASP A 583 33.31 17.70 0.73
CA ASP A 583 32.37 18.52 1.50
C ASP A 583 32.08 19.89 0.89
N GLU A 584 33.10 20.58 0.38
CA GLU A 584 32.95 21.86 -0.35
C GLU A 584 33.18 21.70 -1.86
N GLY A 585 33.40 20.47 -2.33
CA GLY A 585 33.80 20.17 -3.71
C GLY A 585 32.76 20.55 -4.73
N LEU A 586 31.51 20.21 -4.45
CA LEU A 586 30.36 20.52 -5.31
C LEU A 586 30.12 22.04 -5.41
N GLU A 587 30.17 22.76 -4.28
CA GLU A 587 30.02 24.22 -4.28
C GLU A 587 31.15 24.92 -5.03
N ARG A 588 32.37 24.43 -4.87
CA ARG A 588 33.52 24.95 -5.57
C ARG A 588 33.47 24.68 -7.08
N ALA A 589 33.03 23.48 -7.47
CA ALA A 589 32.81 23.11 -8.87
C ALA A 589 31.73 23.99 -9.53
N CYS A 590 30.60 24.24 -8.86
CA CYS A 590 29.59 25.18 -9.37
C CYS A 590 30.15 26.55 -9.61
N ARG A 591 30.97 27.08 -8.71
CA ARG A 591 31.56 28.41 -8.81
C ARG A 591 32.65 28.49 -9.88
N GLU A 592 33.54 27.50 -9.97
CA GLU A 592 34.68 27.50 -10.86
C GLU A 592 34.37 27.05 -12.29
N LEU A 593 33.45 26.10 -12.47
CA LEU A 593 33.11 25.52 -13.77
C LEU A 593 31.85 26.16 -14.40
N GLU A 594 30.86 26.54 -13.60
CA GLU A 594 29.57 27.05 -14.08
C GLU A 594 29.41 28.56 -13.80
N GLY A 595 30.23 29.14 -12.93
CA GLY A 595 30.21 30.59 -12.60
C GLY A 595 28.98 30.99 -11.75
N MET A 596 28.33 30.06 -11.09
CA MET A 596 27.13 30.30 -10.27
C MET A 596 27.25 29.66 -8.88
N SER A 597 26.39 30.05 -7.95
CA SER A 597 26.31 29.41 -6.63
C SER A 597 25.69 28.00 -6.71
N LEU A 598 25.98 27.18 -5.73
CA LEU A 598 25.39 25.85 -5.63
C LEU A 598 23.84 25.88 -5.58
N GLN A 599 23.26 26.90 -4.97
CA GLN A 599 21.83 27.07 -4.87
C GLN A 599 21.20 27.42 -6.23
N GLU A 600 21.81 28.32 -6.98
CA GLU A 600 21.40 28.67 -8.35
C GLU A 600 21.50 27.46 -9.27
N TRP A 601 22.61 26.72 -9.20
CA TRP A 601 22.81 25.52 -10.00
C TRP A 601 21.76 24.42 -9.70
N ARG A 602 21.44 24.19 -8.43
CA ARG A 602 20.40 23.23 -8.02
C ARG A 602 19.02 23.63 -8.51
N LYS A 603 18.71 24.94 -8.47
CA LYS A 603 17.42 25.46 -8.97
C LYS A 603 17.24 25.24 -10.47
N GLU A 604 18.33 25.32 -11.24
CA GLU A 604 18.29 25.13 -12.70
C GLU A 604 18.36 23.66 -13.14
N ASN A 605 19.01 22.79 -12.36
CA ASN A 605 19.36 21.44 -12.78
C ASN A 605 18.68 20.30 -12.01
N MET A 606 17.95 20.59 -10.93
CA MET A 606 17.14 19.58 -10.22
C MET A 606 15.71 19.57 -10.75
N ASP A 607 15.05 18.41 -10.61
CA ASP A 607 13.61 18.35 -10.83
C ASP A 607 12.89 19.36 -9.94
N PRO A 608 12.01 20.21 -10.50
CA PRO A 608 11.36 21.27 -9.73
C PRO A 608 10.61 20.78 -8.48
N SER A 609 10.05 19.58 -8.53
CA SER A 609 9.32 18.98 -7.39
C SER A 609 10.28 18.53 -6.29
N VAL A 610 11.44 18.00 -6.65
CA VAL A 610 12.50 17.60 -5.71
C VAL A 610 13.14 18.82 -5.08
N TYR A 611 13.42 19.85 -5.89
CA TYR A 611 13.95 21.12 -5.38
C TYR A 611 12.99 21.77 -4.39
N ALA A 612 11.72 21.87 -4.72
CA ALA A 612 10.69 22.42 -3.85
C ALA A 612 10.53 21.62 -2.54
N TYR A 613 10.65 20.30 -2.59
CA TYR A 613 10.61 19.46 -1.40
C TYR A 613 11.82 19.65 -0.49
N MET A 614 13.03 19.64 -1.05
CA MET A 614 14.27 19.74 -0.29
C MET A 614 14.50 21.13 0.32
N TYR A 615 14.11 22.20 -0.39
CA TYR A 615 14.35 23.60 -0.02
C TYR A 615 13.07 24.33 0.37
N LYS A 616 12.05 23.59 0.81
CA LYS A 616 10.74 24.12 1.19
C LYS A 616 10.80 25.29 2.17
N LYS A 617 11.73 25.26 3.14
CA LYS A 617 11.88 26.34 4.13
C LYS A 617 12.49 27.60 3.55
N GLU A 618 13.50 27.46 2.67
CA GLU A 618 14.14 28.57 1.98
C GLU A 618 13.20 29.21 0.98
N ILE A 619 12.42 28.41 0.25
CA ILE A 619 11.40 28.90 -0.67
C ILE A 619 10.30 29.64 0.09
N GLU A 620 9.81 29.11 1.20
CA GLU A 620 8.84 29.78 2.06
C GLU A 620 9.38 31.09 2.66
N GLU A 621 10.68 31.18 2.90
CA GLU A 621 11.35 32.38 3.39
C GLU A 621 11.56 33.43 2.30
N GLU A 622 11.94 33.02 1.08
CA GLU A 622 11.99 33.86 -0.11
C GLU A 622 10.60 34.39 -0.53
N GLU A 623 9.58 33.55 -0.45
CA GLU A 623 8.17 33.95 -0.71
C GLU A 623 7.67 34.88 0.39
N ARG A 624 8.05 34.69 1.66
CA ARG A 624 7.78 35.63 2.72
C ARG A 624 8.46 37.00 2.51
N GLN A 625 9.70 37.01 2.05
CA GLN A 625 10.43 38.25 1.76
C GLN A 625 9.81 38.95 0.53
N LYS A 626 9.47 38.22 -0.52
CA LYS A 626 8.74 38.77 -1.69
C LYS A 626 7.32 39.22 -1.35
N SER A 627 6.63 38.52 -0.46
CA SER A 627 5.30 38.90 0.03
C SER A 627 5.37 40.13 0.92
N ALA A 628 6.45 40.35 1.66
CA ALA A 628 6.68 41.56 2.45
C ALA A 628 6.96 42.80 1.56
N GLU A 629 7.47 42.61 0.32
CA GLU A 629 7.63 43.68 -0.66
C GLU A 629 6.32 43.99 -1.45
N ILE A 630 5.36 43.07 -1.46
CA ILE A 630 4.05 43.23 -2.14
C ILE A 630 2.96 43.74 -1.16
N GLU A 631 3.30 44.08 0.08
CA GLU A 631 2.35 44.61 1.07
C GLU A 631 1.76 45.98 0.69
N LYS A 632 0.78 45.96 -0.19
CA LYS A 632 -0.32 46.94 -0.27
C LYS A 632 -1.66 46.29 -0.67
N ALA A 633 -1.89 45.01 -0.42
CA ALA A 633 -3.21 44.41 -0.51
C ALA A 633 -3.87 44.34 0.87
N PRO A 634 -5.19 44.51 1.02
CA PRO A 634 -5.84 44.49 2.33
C PRO A 634 -5.73 43.14 2.98
N GLU A 635 -5.26 43.14 4.24
CA GLU A 635 -5.14 41.96 5.08
C GLU A 635 -6.46 41.18 5.21
N GLY A 636 -6.40 39.87 5.05
CA GLY A 636 -7.32 38.97 5.74
C GLY A 636 -8.23 38.08 4.90
N VAL A 637 -7.94 37.78 3.63
CA VAL A 637 -8.70 36.76 2.88
C VAL A 637 -7.73 35.71 2.32
N PRO A 638 -7.87 34.42 2.72
CA PRO A 638 -7.08 33.35 2.10
C PRO A 638 -7.51 33.22 0.62
N VAL A 639 -6.54 33.31 -0.26
CA VAL A 639 -6.75 33.00 -1.69
C VAL A 639 -6.40 31.53 -1.86
N LEU A 640 -7.38 30.72 -2.25
CA LEU A 640 -7.15 29.32 -2.60
C LEU A 640 -6.31 29.24 -3.88
N THR A 641 -5.26 28.43 -3.81
CA THR A 641 -4.44 28.11 -4.98
C THR A 641 -5.04 26.93 -5.73
N LEU A 642 -4.68 26.77 -7.01
CA LEU A 642 -4.98 25.56 -7.80
C LEU A 642 -4.58 24.26 -7.09
N PHE A 643 -3.50 24.31 -6.31
CA PHE A 643 -2.98 23.17 -5.55
C PHE A 643 -3.88 22.84 -4.34
N ASP A 644 -4.40 23.84 -3.65
CA ASP A 644 -5.33 23.63 -2.53
C ASP A 644 -6.63 23.00 -2.97
N LEU A 645 -7.12 23.37 -4.17
CA LEU A 645 -8.29 22.76 -4.81
C LEU A 645 -8.01 21.33 -5.26
N TYR A 646 -6.83 21.07 -5.83
CA TYR A 646 -6.43 19.72 -6.24
C TYR A 646 -6.26 18.77 -5.04
N GLU A 647 -5.74 19.22 -3.91
CA GLU A 647 -5.64 18.41 -2.69
C GLU A 647 -7.01 18.18 -2.02
N SER A 648 -7.90 19.17 -2.03
CA SER A 648 -9.24 19.02 -1.46
C SER A 648 -10.16 18.14 -2.31
N ALA A 649 -9.97 18.13 -3.63
CA ALA A 649 -10.74 17.35 -4.61
C ALA A 649 -10.48 15.83 -4.61
N ARG A 650 -9.54 15.35 -3.81
CA ARG A 650 -9.14 13.93 -3.79
C ARG A 650 -10.13 12.98 -3.11
N THR A 651 -11.19 13.46 -2.50
CA THR A 651 -11.99 12.66 -1.57
C THR A 651 -13.39 12.26 -2.05
N ASP A 652 -14.08 13.05 -2.88
CA ASP A 652 -15.43 12.68 -3.35
C ASP A 652 -15.68 13.23 -4.77
N ILE A 653 -15.80 12.34 -5.75
CA ILE A 653 -16.03 12.68 -7.15
C ILE A 653 -17.53 12.58 -7.43
N GLU A 654 -18.17 13.69 -7.80
CA GLU A 654 -19.51 13.68 -8.37
C GLU A 654 -19.54 13.11 -9.80
N SER A 655 -20.74 12.84 -10.29
CA SER A 655 -20.93 12.39 -11.67
C SER A 655 -20.32 13.39 -12.66
N PRO A 656 -19.52 12.92 -13.62
CA PRO A 656 -18.86 13.80 -14.58
C PRO A 656 -19.89 14.55 -15.43
N ARG A 657 -19.53 15.78 -15.84
CA ARG A 657 -20.33 16.61 -16.75
C ARG A 657 -19.57 16.79 -18.06
N GLU A 658 -20.30 16.77 -19.18
CA GLU A 658 -19.71 17.12 -20.46
C GLU A 658 -19.64 18.64 -20.63
N MET A 659 -18.44 19.14 -20.85
CA MET A 659 -18.16 20.55 -21.14
C MET A 659 -17.33 20.63 -22.41
N ASP A 660 -17.87 21.33 -23.43
CA ASP A 660 -17.22 21.52 -24.75
C ASP A 660 -16.71 20.21 -25.42
N GLY A 661 -17.46 19.11 -25.23
CA GLY A 661 -17.12 17.80 -25.81
C GLY A 661 -16.09 17.01 -24.99
N GLN A 662 -15.84 17.42 -23.74
CA GLN A 662 -14.94 16.72 -22.83
C GLN A 662 -15.62 16.41 -21.52
N THR A 663 -15.24 15.28 -20.91
CA THR A 663 -15.76 14.85 -19.63
C THR A 663 -14.96 15.49 -18.50
N VAL A 664 -15.59 16.33 -17.72
CA VAL A 664 -14.99 17.00 -16.56
C VAL A 664 -15.56 16.38 -15.29
N TYR A 665 -14.68 16.02 -14.36
CA TYR A 665 -15.02 15.51 -13.03
C TYR A 665 -15.02 16.67 -12.02
N PHE A 666 -15.90 16.59 -11.05
CA PHE A 666 -16.07 17.61 -10.01
C PHE A 666 -16.02 16.95 -8.63
N ASP A 667 -15.56 17.69 -7.63
CA ASP A 667 -15.71 17.29 -6.23
C ASP A 667 -17.16 17.53 -5.74
N ASP A 668 -17.45 17.16 -4.50
CA ASP A 668 -18.75 17.35 -3.85
C ASP A 668 -19.12 18.82 -3.63
N GLU A 669 -18.16 19.75 -3.77
CA GLU A 669 -18.37 21.20 -3.73
C GLU A 669 -18.50 21.81 -5.14
N HIS A 670 -18.58 20.97 -6.19
CA HIS A 670 -18.74 21.34 -7.61
C HIS A 670 -17.53 22.00 -8.26
N HIS A 671 -16.31 21.78 -7.72
CA HIS A 671 -15.07 22.25 -8.34
C HIS A 671 -14.53 21.22 -9.34
N PRO A 672 -14.05 21.64 -10.52
CA PRO A 672 -13.48 20.72 -11.49
C PRO A 672 -12.15 20.16 -10.99
N ILE A 673 -12.03 18.83 -10.93
CA ILE A 673 -10.85 18.12 -10.41
C ILE A 673 -10.00 17.47 -11.50
N SER A 674 -10.59 17.13 -12.63
CA SER A 674 -9.86 16.64 -13.79
C SER A 674 -10.67 16.77 -15.07
N VAL A 675 -9.97 16.78 -16.19
CA VAL A 675 -10.57 16.68 -17.52
C VAL A 675 -10.00 15.45 -18.20
N MET A 676 -10.88 14.54 -18.64
CA MET A 676 -10.48 13.42 -19.48
C MET A 676 -10.43 13.88 -20.92
N VAL A 677 -9.26 13.81 -21.55
CA VAL A 677 -9.02 14.12 -22.94
C VAL A 677 -8.87 12.80 -23.69
N GLU A 678 -9.51 12.64 -24.84
CA GLU A 678 -9.42 11.42 -25.66
C GLU A 678 -8.06 11.27 -26.35
N ASP A 679 -7.16 12.26 -26.31
CA ASP A 679 -5.85 12.24 -26.96
C ASP A 679 -4.67 12.06 -25.98
N GLU A 680 -3.62 11.40 -26.49
CA GLU A 680 -2.44 10.90 -25.74
C GLU A 680 -1.57 11.96 -25.04
N ASP A 681 -1.83 13.25 -25.23
CA ASP A 681 -1.02 14.36 -24.71
C ASP A 681 -1.70 15.10 -23.54
N TYR A 682 -2.11 14.56 -22.53
CA TYR A 682 -2.57 15.10 -21.23
C TYR A 682 -2.58 16.65 -21.03
N ASN A 683 -2.69 17.41 -22.10
CA ASN A 683 -2.83 18.86 -22.07
C ASN A 683 -4.31 19.21 -22.00
N LEU A 684 -4.71 19.90 -20.93
CA LEU A 684 -6.07 20.43 -20.81
C LEU A 684 -6.33 21.41 -21.95
N PRO A 685 -7.47 21.31 -22.66
CA PRO A 685 -7.86 22.32 -23.66
C PRO A 685 -8.00 23.68 -23.02
N ASP A 686 -7.63 24.74 -23.74
CA ASP A 686 -7.70 26.14 -23.27
C ASP A 686 -9.05 26.52 -22.67
N LYS A 687 -10.14 26.02 -23.24
CA LYS A 687 -11.49 26.26 -22.74
C LYS A 687 -11.81 25.59 -21.41
N ALA A 688 -11.27 24.41 -21.17
CA ALA A 688 -11.42 23.69 -19.89
C ALA A 688 -10.58 24.38 -18.80
N ILE A 689 -9.37 24.83 -19.14
CA ILE A 689 -8.53 25.62 -18.24
C ILE A 689 -9.24 26.96 -17.89
N GLN A 690 -9.87 27.62 -18.87
CA GLN A 690 -10.58 28.84 -18.64
C GLN A 690 -11.84 28.61 -17.78
N ALA A 691 -12.61 27.55 -18.03
CA ALA A 691 -13.78 27.20 -17.24
C ALA A 691 -13.38 26.89 -15.78
N TRP A 692 -12.28 26.18 -15.58
CA TRP A 692 -11.72 25.92 -14.25
C TRP A 692 -11.27 27.21 -13.55
N ALA A 693 -10.56 28.09 -14.24
CA ALA A 693 -10.15 29.39 -13.69
C ALA A 693 -11.34 30.26 -13.29
N GLU A 694 -12.42 30.27 -14.09
CA GLU A 694 -13.65 30.99 -13.77
C GLU A 694 -14.36 30.42 -12.52
N GLU A 695 -14.36 29.09 -12.35
CA GLU A 695 -14.95 28.42 -11.20
C GLU A 695 -14.15 28.70 -9.91
N VAL A 696 -12.82 28.63 -9.97
CA VAL A 696 -11.93 29.02 -8.88
C VAL A 696 -12.14 30.48 -8.47
N GLU A 697 -12.31 31.39 -9.44
CA GLU A 697 -12.56 32.79 -9.15
C GLU A 697 -13.92 33.01 -8.52
N ARG A 698 -14.97 32.28 -8.97
CA ARG A 698 -16.30 32.30 -8.36
C ARG A 698 -16.24 31.84 -6.90
N PHE A 699 -15.59 30.71 -6.63
CA PHE A 699 -15.42 30.18 -5.28
C PHE A 699 -14.68 31.15 -4.36
N ASN A 700 -13.59 31.74 -4.82
CA ASN A 700 -12.88 32.77 -4.07
C ASN A 700 -13.74 34.02 -3.78
N GLN A 701 -14.66 34.39 -4.69
CA GLN A 701 -15.63 35.49 -4.47
C GLN A 701 -16.68 35.12 -3.42
N GLU A 702 -17.15 33.89 -3.40
CA GLU A 702 -18.11 33.37 -2.41
C GLU A 702 -17.51 33.32 -1.01
N ILE A 703 -16.25 32.86 -0.88
CA ILE A 703 -15.50 32.92 0.37
C ILE A 703 -15.36 34.37 0.86
N LYS A 704 -15.00 35.29 -0.02
CA LYS A 704 -14.91 36.72 0.32
C LYS A 704 -16.24 37.29 0.80
N ALA A 705 -17.35 36.83 0.25
CA ALA A 705 -18.70 37.29 0.60
C ALA A 705 -19.19 36.70 1.93
N SER A 706 -18.75 35.47 2.26
CA SER A 706 -19.17 34.74 3.46
C SER A 706 -18.31 35.02 4.69
N THR A 707 -17.14 35.67 4.54
CA THR A 707 -16.26 36.00 5.66
C THR A 707 -16.84 37.22 6.43
N PRO A 708 -17.16 37.11 7.72
CA PRO A 708 -17.68 38.26 8.50
C PRO A 708 -16.60 39.33 8.58
N LYS A 709 -17.00 40.59 8.23
CA LYS A 709 -16.13 41.73 8.45
C LYS A 709 -15.79 41.85 9.92
N VAL A 710 -14.57 41.51 10.29
CA VAL A 710 -14.03 41.71 11.62
C VAL A 710 -13.84 43.21 11.83
N THR A 711 -14.70 43.82 12.61
CA THR A 711 -14.49 45.21 13.12
C THR A 711 -13.35 45.16 14.11
N PRO A 712 -12.31 45.99 13.98
CA PRO A 712 -11.20 45.99 14.95
C PRO A 712 -11.68 46.45 16.31
N ALA A 713 -11.35 45.68 17.34
CA ALA A 713 -11.56 46.06 18.72
C ALA A 713 -10.73 47.33 19.09
N PRO A 714 -11.25 48.27 19.90
CA PRO A 714 -10.52 49.48 20.22
C PRO A 714 -9.28 49.18 21.05
N SER A 715 -8.17 49.74 20.67
CA SER A 715 -6.87 49.64 21.34
C SER A 715 -6.95 50.14 22.79
N GLU A 716 -6.69 49.26 23.77
CA GLU A 716 -6.46 49.63 25.16
C GLU A 716 -5.18 50.44 25.31
N LYS A 717 -5.33 51.73 25.67
CA LYS A 717 -4.24 52.58 26.14
C LYS A 717 -3.75 52.09 27.50
N LYS A 718 -2.49 51.75 27.60
CA LYS A 718 -1.74 51.57 28.84
C LYS A 718 -1.95 52.80 29.78
N ARG A 719 -2.47 52.59 30.98
CA ARG A 719 -2.35 53.51 32.09
C ARG A 719 -1.57 52.84 33.22
N THR A 720 -0.45 53.42 33.54
CA THR A 720 0.40 53.16 34.70
C THR A 720 -0.21 53.67 35.98
N GLY A 721 -0.20 52.81 37.00
CA GLY A 721 0.10 53.08 38.39
C GLY A 721 -0.82 53.92 39.26
N LYS A 722 -1.39 53.34 40.30
CA LYS A 722 -1.07 53.57 41.72
C LYS A 722 -2.06 52.82 42.62
N GLN A 723 -1.45 52.14 43.60
CA GLN A 723 -2.13 51.60 44.78
C GLN A 723 -2.94 52.65 45.55
N GLN A 724 -4.12 52.27 46.05
CA GLN A 724 -4.47 52.50 47.46
C GLN A 724 -5.69 51.66 47.90
N THR A 725 -5.53 51.18 49.08
CA THR A 725 -6.34 50.42 50.00
C THR A 725 -7.73 51.00 50.33
N GLY A 726 -8.71 50.12 50.63
CA GLY A 726 -9.77 50.52 51.53
C GLY A 726 -11.12 49.81 51.39
N LYS A 727 -11.31 48.79 52.24
CA LYS A 727 -12.47 48.39 53.05
C LYS A 727 -13.91 48.44 52.55
N GLN A 728 -14.50 47.23 52.61
CA GLN A 728 -15.79 46.83 53.25
C GLN A 728 -17.06 47.69 53.12
N LYS A 729 -18.14 47.06 52.66
CA LYS A 729 -19.39 46.66 53.40
C LYS A 729 -20.51 46.31 52.44
N ALA A 730 -21.03 45.14 52.50
CA ALA A 730 -22.28 44.57 53.02
C ALA A 730 -23.60 45.37 52.78
N GLY A 731 -24.60 44.64 52.31
CA GLY A 731 -26.03 44.95 52.39
C GLY A 731 -26.83 44.50 51.20
N GLN A 732 -27.41 43.29 51.20
CA GLN A 732 -28.81 42.93 51.52
C GLN A 732 -29.85 43.82 50.80
N THR A 733 -30.77 43.34 50.10
CA THR A 733 -31.97 42.54 50.25
C THR A 733 -33.06 42.88 49.20
N LYS A 734 -33.83 41.81 48.88
CA LYS A 734 -35.28 41.80 48.54
C LYS A 734 -35.66 42.44 47.17
N GLY A 735 -36.49 41.90 46.38
CA GLY A 735 -37.50 40.87 46.47
C GLY A 735 -38.62 41.17 45.51
N ASN A 736 -39.27 40.15 45.11
CA ASN A 736 -40.68 40.05 44.62
C ASN A 736 -41.06 40.45 43.22
N ASN A 737 -41.41 39.45 42.47
CA ASN A 737 -42.77 38.89 42.26
C ASN A 737 -43.60 39.44 41.07
N ARG A 738 -44.12 38.43 40.39
CA ARG A 738 -45.45 38.25 39.73
C ARG A 738 -45.58 38.58 38.26
N SER A 739 -45.79 37.45 37.56
CA SER A 739 -47.09 37.06 36.91
C SER A 739 -47.34 37.78 35.60
N GLY A 740 -47.73 37.17 34.56
CA GLY A 740 -48.61 36.10 34.27
C GLY A 740 -48.92 35.99 32.78
N ARG A 741 -49.32 34.83 32.44
CA ARG A 741 -50.36 34.41 31.47
C ARG A 741 -50.23 34.74 29.98
N THR A 742 -49.95 33.68 29.26
CA THR A 742 -50.90 32.94 28.36
C THR A 742 -51.47 33.66 27.12
N LYS A 743 -51.27 33.05 25.97
CA LYS A 743 -52.19 32.33 25.06
C LYS A 743 -51.57 32.29 23.69
N LYS A 744 -51.41 31.08 23.12
CA LYS A 744 -52.25 30.43 22.09
C LYS A 744 -52.47 31.29 20.84
N VAL A 745 -52.26 30.84 19.61
CA VAL A 745 -52.74 29.69 18.83
C VAL A 745 -52.26 29.89 17.38
N GLN A 746 -51.89 28.78 16.74
CA GLN A 746 -52.13 28.36 15.36
C GLN A 746 -51.85 29.34 14.17
N THR A 747 -51.07 28.98 13.26
CA THR A 747 -51.29 27.99 12.19
C THR A 747 -49.96 27.45 11.69
#